data_4ea916f492ab95957330a12d7d58dcb0
#
_entry.id   4ea916f492ab95957330a12d7d58dcb0
#
_cell.length_a   1.000
_cell.length_b   1.000
_cell.length_c   1.000
_cell.angle_alpha   90.00
_cell.angle_beta   90.00
_cell.angle_gamma   90.00
#
_symmetry.space_group_name_H-M   'P 1'
#
loop_
_entity.id
_entity.type
_entity.pdbx_description
1 polymer ?
#
loop_
_entity_poly.entity_id
_entity_poly.type
_entity_poly.pdbx_seq_one_letter_code
_entity_poly.pdbx_strand_id
1 'polypeptide(L)'
;MKSTPANYFIPRIGLTLIFFMSALATLLASAPGDEHWDFQFGPVGANNNLFAVAVSGNKVYVGGYLTAAGNTRANFVAGYNGTNWFALNNGVSGGSGTTIIYTLTADGTNVYAGGWFTNADNSGVRYIARWDGTNWSPLGGGVAGIVGVIKINGTNIYVGGAFTTAGGLTVNGITRWDGANWQPLGTGVSSANVSALAFQGNDVYVGGNFATAGGVSASYVARYDGSTWYALGTTINGPINALTFHGGYLYAGGAFTNASAGLTNIARWDGASWAAVPGGGANSQVLSLVTGGANLYVGGWFTQVGGIAANRIAKWDGGTWSSLGAGIQGFGAGGSLGVYQIAWDPVGRLYVAGNFNIAGPVGASHVAGWDGTNWFALGGTTSKGVTHFGRAVNCFATDSTNLYAGGPFTEAGSNIVNGIAKWNGTNWSALGSGVIGSGSVFALAVTGAVVYAGGNFTNMGGVTVKDVAMWNGSSWSSVGNGFNGTVKALAFHRGVLFAGGSFTQRGDLLADFHGIAQFDGSDWAGVPVISSWRVNNSFNALVSNGTNLYVGGDFYIGWGFAPPNPSLGADLDYVGRWDGTNWWSLGSEFNAAVNALALQSGYLYAGGSFTLSYSGSTPEKRIARWDGVSWTTVGSGFTNGSVLALAATPTALYATGSFTNAAPSAFGQIARWNGTSWSALGSGLLMSPGAPSGNALVVLGNDLFLGGLFFFAGDKPAISMARWNDLLNFYPPPNLQLTRSRWLTNSQFQCRVAGTSGETYILQGSTNLSTWTPLLTNTVTLYDFTDTNAATLPKRFYRALLQP
;
A
#
# COMPACT_ATOMS: atom_id res chain seq x y z
N MET A 1 -25.30 -27.25 -65.69
CA MET A 1 -25.75 -26.73 -64.35
C MET A 1 -24.67 -27.11 -63.34
N LYS A 2 -23.96 -26.12 -62.83
CA LYS A 2 -22.79 -26.30 -61.96
C LYS A 2 -23.24 -26.24 -60.50
N SER A 3 -22.99 -27.33 -59.77
CA SER A 3 -23.19 -27.38 -58.30
C SER A 3 -21.99 -26.76 -57.62
N THR A 4 -22.24 -25.75 -56.80
CA THR A 4 -21.29 -25.15 -55.87
C THR A 4 -21.15 -25.97 -54.59
N PRO A 5 -19.93 -26.19 -54.03
CA PRO A 5 -19.75 -26.89 -52.75
C PRO A 5 -19.95 -25.94 -51.58
N ALA A 6 -20.64 -26.40 -50.56
CA ALA A 6 -20.88 -25.74 -49.31
C ALA A 6 -19.59 -25.60 -48.50
N ASN A 7 -19.26 -24.36 -48.12
CA ASN A 7 -18.17 -24.03 -47.20
C ASN A 7 -18.61 -24.33 -45.77
N TYR A 8 -18.00 -25.33 -45.13
CA TYR A 8 -18.06 -25.51 -43.69
C TYR A 8 -17.13 -24.53 -43.00
N PHE A 9 -17.72 -23.58 -42.26
CA PHE A 9 -17.01 -22.70 -41.35
C PHE A 9 -16.62 -23.47 -40.11
N ILE A 10 -15.33 -23.76 -39.90
CA ILE A 10 -14.75 -24.22 -38.63
C ILE A 10 -14.31 -22.97 -37.88
N PRO A 11 -14.74 -22.74 -36.63
CA PRO A 11 -14.35 -21.54 -35.93
C PRO A 11 -12.85 -21.54 -35.58
N ARG A 12 -12.12 -20.60 -36.13
CA ARG A 12 -10.73 -20.26 -35.79
C ARG A 12 -10.66 -19.57 -34.44
N ILE A 13 -10.84 -20.27 -33.32
CA ILE A 13 -10.78 -19.68 -31.98
C ILE A 13 -9.34 -19.60 -31.46
N GLY A 14 -8.39 -20.32 -32.01
CA GLY A 14 -7.02 -20.37 -31.47
C GLY A 14 -6.07 -19.25 -31.89
N LEU A 15 -6.28 -18.59 -33.05
CA LEU A 15 -5.35 -17.54 -33.54
C LEU A 15 -5.73 -16.13 -33.08
N THR A 16 -7.01 -15.88 -32.84
CA THR A 16 -7.51 -14.58 -32.39
C THR A 16 -7.12 -14.29 -30.94
N LEU A 17 -6.94 -15.32 -30.11
CA LEU A 17 -6.55 -15.14 -28.69
C LEU A 17 -5.07 -14.74 -28.54
N ILE A 18 -4.19 -15.18 -29.41
CA ILE A 18 -2.75 -14.82 -29.39
C ILE A 18 -2.55 -13.37 -29.90
N PHE A 19 -3.33 -12.94 -30.90
CA PHE A 19 -3.29 -11.55 -31.36
C PHE A 19 -4.05 -10.59 -30.43
N PHE A 20 -5.09 -11.02 -29.71
CA PHE A 20 -5.74 -10.22 -28.68
C PHE A 20 -4.88 -10.10 -27.42
N MET A 21 -4.09 -11.11 -27.04
CA MET A 21 -3.12 -10.97 -25.97
C MET A 21 -1.97 -10.03 -26.32
N SER A 22 -1.53 -9.97 -27.58
CA SER A 22 -0.52 -8.98 -28.00
C SER A 22 -1.08 -7.57 -28.14
N ALA A 23 -2.35 -7.40 -28.49
CA ALA A 23 -3.01 -6.09 -28.56
C ALA A 23 -3.52 -5.59 -27.18
N LEU A 24 -3.88 -6.51 -26.25
CA LEU A 24 -4.15 -6.17 -24.85
C LEU A 24 -2.84 -5.98 -24.05
N ALA A 25 -1.75 -6.66 -24.43
CA ALA A 25 -0.42 -6.47 -23.85
C ALA A 25 0.19 -5.10 -24.21
N THR A 26 -0.22 -4.49 -25.32
CA THR A 26 0.25 -3.13 -25.67
C THR A 26 -0.47 -2.02 -24.89
N LEU A 27 -1.58 -2.28 -24.22
CA LEU A 27 -2.23 -1.29 -23.33
C LEU A 27 -1.77 -1.38 -21.86
N LEU A 28 -1.06 -2.44 -21.49
CA LEU A 28 -0.50 -2.67 -20.15
C LEU A 28 0.87 -3.38 -20.22
N ALA A 29 1.70 -3.03 -21.19
CA ALA A 29 3.07 -3.53 -21.20
C ALA A 29 3.79 -2.98 -19.96
N SER A 30 4.09 -3.85 -18.99
CA SER A 30 5.03 -3.54 -17.92
C SER A 30 6.35 -3.10 -18.54
N ALA A 31 7.02 -2.12 -17.93
CA ALA A 31 8.34 -1.74 -18.39
C ALA A 31 9.29 -2.96 -18.32
N PRO A 32 10.24 -3.11 -19.23
CA PRO A 32 11.20 -4.19 -19.17
C PRO A 32 11.87 -4.23 -17.79
N GLY A 33 11.87 -5.40 -17.16
CA GLY A 33 12.38 -5.60 -15.81
C GLY A 33 11.32 -5.61 -14.70
N ASP A 34 10.09 -5.14 -14.94
CA ASP A 34 9.04 -5.14 -13.92
C ASP A 34 8.62 -6.57 -13.52
N GLU A 35 8.88 -7.57 -14.34
CA GLU A 35 8.68 -8.99 -14.04
C GLU A 35 9.54 -9.50 -12.87
N HIS A 36 10.66 -8.86 -12.57
CA HIS A 36 11.53 -9.19 -11.44
C HIS A 36 10.99 -8.74 -10.09
N TRP A 37 10.03 -7.79 -10.08
CA TRP A 37 9.37 -7.39 -8.84
C TRP A 37 8.38 -8.46 -8.38
N ASP A 38 8.46 -8.79 -7.10
CA ASP A 38 7.55 -9.75 -6.47
C ASP A 38 6.18 -9.13 -6.19
N PHE A 39 5.13 -9.84 -6.53
CA PHE A 39 3.75 -9.41 -6.31
C PHE A 39 3.22 -9.68 -4.90
N GLN A 40 3.98 -10.34 -4.00
CA GLN A 40 3.50 -10.75 -2.68
C GLN A 40 3.33 -9.59 -1.69
N PHE A 41 3.95 -8.45 -1.93
CA PHE A 41 4.00 -7.34 -0.96
C PHE A 41 2.91 -6.28 -1.14
N GLY A 42 1.79 -6.64 -1.77
CA GLY A 42 0.59 -5.82 -1.84
C GLY A 42 -0.12 -5.67 -0.47
N PRO A 43 -1.12 -4.77 -0.36
CA PRO A 43 -1.86 -4.55 0.88
C PRO A 43 -2.71 -5.76 1.27
N VAL A 44 -2.92 -5.96 2.56
CA VAL A 44 -3.96 -6.87 3.07
C VAL A 44 -5.28 -6.12 3.09
N GLY A 45 -6.01 -6.11 1.98
CA GLY A 45 -7.17 -5.26 1.74
C GLY A 45 -6.88 -4.21 0.68
N ALA A 46 -7.19 -2.94 0.90
CA ALA A 46 -6.91 -1.84 0.00
C ALA A 46 -5.76 -0.95 0.50
N ASN A 47 -5.11 -0.25 -0.43
CA ASN A 47 -3.98 0.61 -0.09
C ASN A 47 -4.38 2.02 0.36
N ASN A 48 -5.67 2.37 0.36
CA ASN A 48 -6.15 3.68 0.75
C ASN A 48 -7.62 3.63 1.18
N ASN A 49 -8.15 4.74 1.74
CA ASN A 49 -9.48 4.86 2.32
C ASN A 49 -10.59 4.39 1.39
N LEU A 50 -11.47 3.59 1.94
CA LEU A 50 -12.67 3.09 1.29
C LEU A 50 -13.91 3.76 1.88
N PHE A 51 -14.79 4.26 1.00
CA PHE A 51 -16.06 4.87 1.37
C PHE A 51 -17.24 3.96 1.06
N ALA A 52 -17.04 2.95 0.23
CA ALA A 52 -18.09 2.10 -0.28
C ALA A 52 -17.72 0.62 -0.21
N VAL A 53 -18.72 -0.19 0.17
CA VAL A 53 -18.67 -1.65 0.05
C VAL A 53 -20.04 -2.18 -0.36
N ALA A 54 -20.06 -3.10 -1.33
CA ALA A 54 -21.26 -3.79 -1.78
C ALA A 54 -20.98 -5.29 -1.95
N VAL A 55 -22.01 -6.10 -1.78
CA VAL A 55 -21.95 -7.55 -1.98
C VAL A 55 -22.87 -7.95 -3.11
N SER A 56 -22.41 -8.79 -4.01
CA SER A 56 -23.19 -9.40 -5.09
C SER A 56 -22.82 -10.88 -5.22
N GLY A 57 -23.73 -11.75 -4.82
CA GLY A 57 -23.45 -13.18 -4.70
C GLY A 57 -22.32 -13.45 -3.71
N ASN A 58 -21.26 -14.10 -4.17
CA ASN A 58 -20.05 -14.38 -3.38
C ASN A 58 -18.93 -13.34 -3.56
N LYS A 59 -19.20 -12.25 -4.27
CA LYS A 59 -18.22 -11.19 -4.53
C LYS A 59 -18.45 -9.97 -3.65
N VAL A 60 -17.37 -9.39 -3.17
CA VAL A 60 -17.34 -8.12 -2.44
C VAL A 60 -16.71 -7.07 -3.34
N TYR A 61 -17.37 -5.93 -3.50
CA TYR A 61 -16.86 -4.80 -4.25
C TYR A 61 -16.59 -3.64 -3.31
N VAL A 62 -15.47 -2.98 -3.49
CA VAL A 62 -15.04 -1.84 -2.66
C VAL A 62 -14.74 -0.63 -3.53
N GLY A 63 -15.00 0.57 -3.01
CA GLY A 63 -14.77 1.83 -3.70
C GLY A 63 -14.25 2.91 -2.76
N GLY A 64 -13.42 3.80 -3.27
CA GLY A 64 -12.83 4.88 -2.48
C GLY A 64 -11.69 5.57 -3.19
N TYR A 65 -10.60 5.83 -2.47
CA TYR A 65 -9.34 6.38 -2.98
C TYR A 65 -8.33 5.33 -3.44
N LEU A 66 -8.68 4.04 -3.42
CA LEU A 66 -7.71 2.97 -3.66
C LEU A 66 -7.09 3.05 -5.07
N THR A 67 -5.82 2.67 -5.15
CA THR A 67 -5.11 2.41 -6.41
C THR A 67 -4.62 0.96 -6.50
N ALA A 68 -4.75 0.21 -5.40
CA ALA A 68 -4.49 -1.22 -5.34
C ALA A 68 -5.36 -1.90 -4.27
N ALA A 69 -5.74 -3.15 -4.53
CA ALA A 69 -6.36 -4.03 -3.55
C ALA A 69 -5.69 -5.41 -3.64
N GLY A 70 -5.17 -5.91 -2.51
CA GLY A 70 -4.30 -7.08 -2.51
C GLY A 70 -3.15 -6.91 -3.50
N ASN A 71 -2.92 -7.91 -4.30
CA ASN A 71 -1.88 -7.91 -5.34
C ASN A 71 -2.40 -7.40 -6.70
N THR A 72 -3.52 -6.71 -6.70
CA THR A 72 -4.18 -6.21 -7.92
C THR A 72 -4.13 -4.69 -7.98
N ARG A 73 -3.63 -4.14 -9.08
CA ARG A 73 -3.77 -2.72 -9.38
C ARG A 73 -5.23 -2.42 -9.72
N ALA A 74 -5.79 -1.38 -9.10
CA ALA A 74 -7.20 -1.02 -9.27
C ALA A 74 -7.37 0.49 -9.13
N ASN A 75 -8.17 1.10 -10.01
CA ASN A 75 -8.40 2.54 -10.00
C ASN A 75 -9.73 2.86 -9.34
N PHE A 76 -9.69 3.20 -8.05
CA PHE A 76 -10.79 3.67 -7.19
C PHE A 76 -11.90 2.65 -6.93
N VAL A 77 -11.88 1.48 -7.60
CA VAL A 77 -12.84 0.39 -7.40
C VAL A 77 -12.17 -0.96 -7.63
N ALA A 78 -12.44 -1.95 -6.77
CA ALA A 78 -11.94 -3.32 -6.88
C ALA A 78 -13.01 -4.33 -6.48
N GLY A 79 -12.89 -5.56 -6.97
CA GLY A 79 -13.69 -6.69 -6.57
C GLY A 79 -12.86 -7.78 -5.88
N TYR A 80 -13.47 -8.50 -4.94
CA TYR A 80 -12.91 -9.66 -4.26
C TYR A 80 -13.86 -10.85 -4.42
N ASN A 81 -13.35 -11.99 -4.90
CA ASN A 81 -14.18 -13.17 -5.23
C ASN A 81 -14.19 -14.25 -4.14
N GLY A 82 -13.73 -13.92 -2.94
CA GLY A 82 -13.59 -14.87 -1.84
C GLY A 82 -12.16 -15.41 -1.70
N THR A 83 -11.34 -15.31 -2.75
CA THR A 83 -9.95 -15.79 -2.77
C THR A 83 -8.99 -14.70 -3.24
N ASN A 84 -9.30 -14.05 -4.35
CA ASN A 84 -8.44 -13.08 -5.00
C ASN A 84 -9.15 -11.75 -5.23
N TRP A 85 -8.38 -10.67 -5.18
CA TRP A 85 -8.79 -9.38 -5.68
C TRP A 85 -8.72 -9.34 -7.20
N PHE A 86 -9.61 -8.56 -7.82
CA PHE A 86 -9.61 -8.32 -9.26
C PHE A 86 -10.00 -6.87 -9.57
N ALA A 87 -9.45 -6.34 -10.66
CA ALA A 87 -9.82 -5.03 -11.16
C ALA A 87 -11.14 -5.09 -11.95
N LEU A 88 -11.86 -3.98 -11.99
CA LEU A 88 -13.02 -3.79 -12.87
C LEU A 88 -12.55 -3.01 -14.10
N ASN A 89 -11.84 -3.67 -15.01
CA ASN A 89 -11.13 -3.09 -16.14
C ASN A 89 -10.22 -1.92 -15.68
N ASN A 90 -10.25 -0.77 -16.36
CA ASN A 90 -9.48 0.41 -15.96
C ASN A 90 -10.08 1.19 -14.77
N GLY A 91 -11.18 0.69 -14.16
CA GLY A 91 -11.84 1.35 -13.06
C GLY A 91 -12.46 2.70 -13.46
N VAL A 92 -12.39 3.68 -12.55
CA VAL A 92 -12.88 5.03 -12.82
C VAL A 92 -11.75 6.05 -12.79
N SER A 93 -11.94 7.19 -13.47
CA SER A 93 -10.93 8.24 -13.56
C SER A 93 -11.55 9.61 -13.87
N GLY A 94 -10.71 10.65 -13.87
CA GLY A 94 -11.10 11.98 -14.28
C GLY A 94 -12.01 12.68 -13.27
N GLY A 95 -11.64 13.83 -12.90
CA GLY A 95 -12.27 14.78 -12.02
C GLY A 95 -11.29 15.94 -11.88
N SER A 96 -11.74 17.16 -11.81
CA SER A 96 -10.87 18.29 -11.56
C SER A 96 -10.39 18.23 -10.10
N GLY A 97 -9.30 17.48 -9.86
CA GLY A 97 -8.64 17.35 -8.56
C GLY A 97 -8.58 15.90 -8.05
N THR A 98 -9.65 15.28 -7.59
CA THR A 98 -9.58 13.98 -6.89
C THR A 98 -10.74 13.08 -7.31
N THR A 99 -10.44 11.96 -7.95
CA THR A 99 -11.43 10.91 -8.25
C THR A 99 -11.78 10.13 -6.98
N ILE A 100 -13.07 9.89 -6.73
CA ILE A 100 -13.55 9.15 -5.56
C ILE A 100 -14.82 8.36 -5.92
N ILE A 101 -14.92 7.13 -5.42
CA ILE A 101 -16.18 6.40 -5.29
C ILE A 101 -16.71 6.59 -3.87
N TYR A 102 -17.92 7.19 -3.74
CA TYR A 102 -18.58 7.38 -2.44
C TYR A 102 -19.60 6.29 -2.13
N THR A 103 -20.15 5.65 -3.14
CA THR A 103 -21.22 4.66 -2.96
C THR A 103 -21.14 3.55 -3.99
N LEU A 104 -21.42 2.34 -3.54
CA LEU A 104 -21.59 1.14 -4.35
C LEU A 104 -22.90 0.46 -3.95
N THR A 105 -23.62 -0.08 -4.92
CA THR A 105 -24.75 -0.99 -4.71
C THR A 105 -24.76 -2.04 -5.80
N ALA A 106 -25.38 -3.19 -5.54
CA ALA A 106 -25.45 -4.29 -6.49
C ALA A 106 -26.88 -4.87 -6.54
N ASP A 107 -27.28 -5.37 -7.72
CA ASP A 107 -28.58 -6.02 -7.95
C ASP A 107 -28.46 -7.55 -8.15
N GLY A 108 -27.30 -8.14 -7.88
CA GLY A 108 -26.98 -9.55 -8.09
C GLY A 108 -26.26 -9.81 -9.40
N THR A 109 -26.48 -9.01 -10.45
CA THR A 109 -25.80 -9.10 -11.74
C THR A 109 -24.90 -7.90 -12.01
N ASN A 110 -25.37 -6.71 -11.66
CA ASN A 110 -24.68 -5.46 -11.90
C ASN A 110 -24.21 -4.82 -10.59
N VAL A 111 -23.14 -4.04 -10.70
CA VAL A 111 -22.66 -3.14 -9.64
C VAL A 111 -22.78 -1.71 -10.14
N TYR A 112 -23.41 -0.86 -9.35
CA TYR A 112 -23.55 0.56 -9.63
C TYR A 112 -22.59 1.34 -8.75
N ALA A 113 -21.76 2.18 -9.38
CA ALA A 113 -20.79 3.02 -8.70
C ALA A 113 -21.19 4.49 -8.83
N GLY A 114 -21.19 5.19 -7.72
CA GLY A 114 -21.44 6.62 -7.66
C GLY A 114 -20.34 7.37 -6.92
N GLY A 115 -20.06 8.61 -7.36
CA GLY A 115 -19.00 9.37 -6.73
C GLY A 115 -18.63 10.64 -7.49
N TRP A 116 -17.38 11.02 -7.38
CA TRP A 116 -16.77 12.11 -8.15
C TRP A 116 -15.79 11.56 -9.17
N PHE A 117 -16.26 11.28 -10.36
CA PHE A 117 -15.45 10.84 -11.51
C PHE A 117 -16.12 11.28 -12.81
N THR A 118 -15.37 11.40 -13.90
CA THR A 118 -15.89 11.82 -15.21
C THR A 118 -15.68 10.77 -16.29
N ASN A 119 -15.12 9.61 -15.92
CA ASN A 119 -14.84 8.51 -16.84
C ASN A 119 -14.86 7.17 -16.10
N ALA A 120 -15.41 6.14 -16.72
CA ALA A 120 -15.29 4.74 -16.30
C ALA A 120 -14.87 3.93 -17.53
N ASP A 121 -13.67 3.31 -17.47
CA ASP A 121 -13.09 2.52 -18.56
C ASP A 121 -13.09 3.23 -19.93
N ASN A 122 -12.73 4.51 -19.94
CA ASN A 122 -12.73 5.39 -21.13
C ASN A 122 -14.10 5.57 -21.81
N SER A 123 -15.22 5.25 -21.13
CA SER A 123 -16.57 5.35 -21.68
C SER A 123 -17.20 6.75 -21.59
N GLY A 124 -16.51 7.74 -20.98
CA GLY A 124 -17.00 9.10 -20.81
C GLY A 124 -18.18 9.27 -19.86
N VAL A 125 -18.46 8.27 -19.00
CA VAL A 125 -19.53 8.31 -17.98
C VAL A 125 -19.16 9.22 -16.84
N ARG A 126 -20.13 10.01 -16.33
CA ARG A 126 -19.90 10.98 -15.27
C ARG A 126 -20.74 10.66 -14.04
N TYR A 127 -20.06 10.62 -12.87
CA TYR A 127 -20.60 10.56 -11.51
C TYR A 127 -21.36 9.30 -11.16
N ILE A 128 -21.91 8.54 -12.14
CA ILE A 128 -22.59 7.27 -11.95
C ILE A 128 -22.33 6.34 -13.13
N ALA A 129 -21.99 5.08 -12.84
CA ALA A 129 -21.72 4.04 -13.85
C ALA A 129 -22.25 2.68 -13.40
N ARG A 130 -22.59 1.82 -14.36
CA ARG A 130 -22.99 0.42 -14.16
C ARG A 130 -21.88 -0.49 -14.66
N TRP A 131 -21.45 -1.42 -13.85
CA TRP A 131 -20.60 -2.56 -14.18
C TRP A 131 -21.45 -3.82 -14.33
N ASP A 132 -21.42 -4.48 -15.48
CA ASP A 132 -22.21 -5.67 -15.79
C ASP A 132 -21.46 -7.00 -15.51
N GLY A 133 -20.30 -6.93 -14.89
CA GLY A 133 -19.39 -8.06 -14.69
C GLY A 133 -18.25 -8.11 -15.69
N THR A 134 -18.33 -7.33 -16.79
CA THR A 134 -17.35 -7.31 -17.88
C THR A 134 -17.01 -5.88 -18.32
N ASN A 135 -18.00 -5.02 -18.43
CA ASN A 135 -17.85 -3.66 -18.95
C ASN A 135 -18.57 -2.61 -18.10
N TRP A 136 -18.01 -1.41 -18.12
CA TRP A 136 -18.66 -0.23 -17.60
C TRP A 136 -19.59 0.38 -18.66
N SER A 137 -20.75 0.83 -18.22
CA SER A 137 -21.74 1.49 -19.07
C SER A 137 -22.41 2.67 -18.36
N PRO A 138 -22.86 3.70 -19.09
CA PRO A 138 -23.62 4.81 -18.52
C PRO A 138 -25.05 4.41 -18.10
N LEU A 139 -25.62 5.17 -17.18
CA LEU A 139 -27.03 5.18 -16.90
C LEU A 139 -27.62 6.45 -17.53
N GLY A 140 -28.30 6.32 -18.66
CA GLY A 140 -29.17 7.35 -19.26
C GLY A 140 -28.62 8.78 -19.26
N GLY A 141 -27.39 8.99 -19.75
CA GLY A 141 -26.74 10.31 -19.78
C GLY A 141 -26.16 10.76 -18.43
N GLY A 142 -26.32 9.97 -17.36
CA GLY A 142 -25.72 10.25 -16.06
C GLY A 142 -26.37 11.41 -15.29
N VAL A 143 -25.68 11.86 -14.24
CA VAL A 143 -26.09 13.02 -13.43
C VAL A 143 -25.04 14.13 -13.51
N ALA A 144 -25.43 15.37 -13.21
CA ALA A 144 -24.50 16.51 -13.26
C ALA A 144 -24.09 16.94 -11.84
N GLY A 145 -23.26 16.13 -11.20
CA GLY A 145 -22.69 16.38 -9.87
C GLY A 145 -22.48 15.12 -9.06
N ILE A 146 -21.95 15.28 -7.86
CA ILE A 146 -21.51 14.20 -6.99
C ILE A 146 -22.65 13.28 -6.58
N VAL A 147 -22.49 11.98 -6.76
CA VAL A 147 -23.40 10.96 -6.25
C VAL A 147 -22.91 10.50 -4.87
N GLY A 148 -23.76 10.70 -3.85
CA GLY A 148 -23.47 10.32 -2.45
C GLY A 148 -24.08 8.98 -2.05
N VAL A 149 -25.21 8.60 -2.63
CA VAL A 149 -25.90 7.36 -2.31
C VAL A 149 -26.63 6.78 -3.52
N ILE A 150 -26.56 5.46 -3.68
CA ILE A 150 -27.34 4.69 -4.64
C ILE A 150 -28.04 3.56 -3.88
N LYS A 151 -29.34 3.39 -4.09
CA LYS A 151 -30.12 2.29 -3.52
C LYS A 151 -31.09 1.73 -4.57
N ILE A 152 -31.34 0.44 -4.48
CA ILE A 152 -32.25 -0.27 -5.38
C ILE A 152 -33.55 -0.62 -4.62
N ASN A 153 -34.71 -0.36 -5.25
CA ASN A 153 -36.02 -0.80 -4.78
C ASN A 153 -36.79 -1.42 -5.95
N GLY A 154 -36.94 -2.74 -5.92
CA GLY A 154 -37.42 -3.50 -7.06
C GLY A 154 -36.51 -3.36 -8.27
N THR A 155 -37.07 -2.91 -9.39
CA THR A 155 -36.32 -2.63 -10.63
C THR A 155 -35.79 -1.20 -10.71
N ASN A 156 -36.16 -0.33 -9.77
CA ASN A 156 -35.76 1.07 -9.79
C ASN A 156 -34.46 1.33 -9.04
N ILE A 157 -33.63 2.19 -9.61
CA ILE A 157 -32.39 2.65 -8.99
C ILE A 157 -32.58 4.09 -8.53
N TYR A 158 -32.52 4.33 -7.23
CA TYR A 158 -32.64 5.66 -6.65
C TYR A 158 -31.22 6.20 -6.39
N VAL A 159 -31.02 7.46 -6.78
CA VAL A 159 -29.73 8.13 -6.73
C VAL A 159 -29.89 9.44 -5.96
N GLY A 160 -29.08 9.60 -4.93
CA GLY A 160 -29.03 10.82 -4.12
C GLY A 160 -27.61 11.41 -4.10
N GLY A 161 -27.53 12.74 -3.92
CA GLY A 161 -26.22 13.39 -3.87
C GLY A 161 -26.27 14.90 -4.00
N ALA A 162 -25.15 15.47 -4.47
CA ALA A 162 -24.98 16.91 -4.73
C ALA A 162 -25.05 17.18 -6.24
N PHE A 163 -26.23 17.05 -6.83
CA PHE A 163 -26.47 17.29 -8.25
C PHE A 163 -27.83 17.95 -8.46
N THR A 164 -28.01 18.65 -9.57
CA THR A 164 -29.27 19.35 -9.91
C THR A 164 -29.96 18.80 -11.14
N THR A 165 -29.27 18.01 -11.96
CA THR A 165 -29.83 17.42 -13.17
C THR A 165 -29.44 15.95 -13.34
N ALA A 166 -30.32 15.15 -13.97
CA ALA A 166 -30.09 13.78 -14.38
C ALA A 166 -30.69 13.56 -15.79
N GLY A 167 -29.88 13.06 -16.74
CA GLY A 167 -30.30 12.90 -18.12
C GLY A 167 -30.88 14.17 -18.77
N GLY A 168 -30.48 15.35 -18.31
CA GLY A 168 -30.98 16.64 -18.77
C GLY A 168 -32.20 17.16 -18.03
N LEU A 169 -32.82 16.35 -17.12
CA LEU A 169 -33.97 16.76 -16.32
C LEU A 169 -33.54 17.41 -15.02
N THR A 170 -34.23 18.44 -14.55
CA THR A 170 -34.03 19.03 -13.21
C THR A 170 -34.60 18.12 -12.14
N VAL A 171 -33.73 17.73 -11.15
CA VAL A 171 -34.04 16.70 -10.14
C VAL A 171 -33.69 17.07 -8.70
N ASN A 172 -32.83 18.08 -8.48
CA ASN A 172 -32.41 18.64 -7.19
C ASN A 172 -32.10 17.62 -6.10
N GLY A 173 -30.92 16.99 -6.22
CA GLY A 173 -30.32 16.11 -5.19
C GLY A 173 -30.88 14.70 -5.14
N ILE A 174 -31.98 14.38 -5.81
CA ILE A 174 -32.54 13.02 -5.83
C ILE A 174 -33.27 12.72 -7.14
N THR A 175 -33.09 11.50 -7.63
CA THR A 175 -33.73 11.02 -8.85
C THR A 175 -33.92 9.50 -8.82
N ARG A 176 -34.75 8.97 -9.72
CA ARG A 176 -34.95 7.53 -9.93
C ARG A 176 -34.69 7.18 -11.39
N TRP A 177 -33.94 6.12 -11.62
CA TRP A 177 -33.78 5.45 -12.90
C TRP A 177 -34.73 4.24 -12.96
N ASP A 178 -35.64 4.19 -13.93
CA ASP A 178 -36.64 3.13 -14.08
C ASP A 178 -36.20 1.98 -14.98
N GLY A 179 -34.95 1.98 -15.41
CA GLY A 179 -34.40 1.03 -16.38
C GLY A 179 -34.24 1.62 -17.78
N ALA A 180 -34.97 2.71 -18.10
CA ALA A 180 -34.94 3.37 -19.40
C ALA A 180 -34.74 4.89 -19.29
N ASN A 181 -35.35 5.53 -18.32
CA ASN A 181 -35.39 6.98 -18.17
C ASN A 181 -35.15 7.44 -16.73
N TRP A 182 -34.59 8.63 -16.59
CA TRP A 182 -34.53 9.32 -15.32
C TRP A 182 -35.91 9.93 -14.97
N GLN A 183 -36.29 9.81 -13.71
CA GLN A 183 -37.56 10.32 -13.19
C GLN A 183 -37.31 11.23 -11.99
N PRO A 184 -37.80 12.46 -11.95
CA PRO A 184 -37.71 13.33 -10.80
C PRO A 184 -38.62 12.84 -9.66
N LEU A 185 -38.23 13.10 -8.40
CA LEU A 185 -39.10 12.93 -7.24
C LEU A 185 -39.68 14.32 -6.83
N GLY A 186 -40.72 14.73 -7.48
CA GLY A 186 -41.26 16.09 -7.35
C GLY A 186 -40.19 17.14 -7.70
N THR A 187 -40.05 18.18 -6.89
CA THR A 187 -39.04 19.22 -7.08
C THR A 187 -37.69 18.88 -6.38
N GLY A 188 -37.58 17.71 -5.76
CA GLY A 188 -36.38 17.28 -5.05
C GLY A 188 -36.17 17.95 -3.71
N VAL A 189 -34.88 18.08 -3.25
CA VAL A 189 -34.52 18.68 -1.96
C VAL A 189 -33.71 19.97 -2.15
N SER A 190 -33.82 20.88 -1.16
CA SER A 190 -33.00 22.08 -1.15
C SER A 190 -31.49 21.73 -0.85
N SER A 191 -30.61 22.56 -1.37
CA SER A 191 -29.13 22.40 -1.14
C SER A 191 -28.54 21.09 -1.64
N ALA A 192 -29.33 20.29 -2.39
CA ALA A 192 -28.90 19.09 -3.11
C ALA A 192 -27.76 18.29 -2.40
N ASN A 193 -28.04 17.80 -1.18
CA ASN A 193 -27.05 16.99 -0.43
C ASN A 193 -27.77 15.81 0.27
N VAL A 194 -28.07 14.79 -0.53
CA VAL A 194 -28.68 13.54 -0.08
C VAL A 194 -27.59 12.51 0.16
N SER A 195 -27.54 11.98 1.39
CA SER A 195 -26.55 11.00 1.84
C SER A 195 -27.15 9.62 2.16
N ALA A 196 -28.46 9.55 2.39
CA ALA A 196 -29.12 8.35 2.85
C ALA A 196 -30.48 8.14 2.18
N LEU A 197 -30.78 6.89 1.88
CA LEU A 197 -32.07 6.44 1.35
C LEU A 197 -32.53 5.18 2.08
N ALA A 198 -33.82 5.08 2.34
CA ALA A 198 -34.50 3.87 2.80
C ALA A 198 -35.88 3.76 2.17
N PHE A 199 -36.45 2.55 2.13
CA PHE A 199 -37.74 2.29 1.49
C PHE A 199 -38.70 1.51 2.40
N GLN A 200 -39.98 1.86 2.35
CA GLN A 200 -41.06 1.06 2.91
C GLN A 200 -42.16 0.95 1.85
N GLY A 201 -42.24 -0.21 1.19
CA GLY A 201 -43.03 -0.34 -0.02
C GLY A 201 -42.55 0.61 -1.11
N ASN A 202 -43.44 1.50 -1.56
CA ASN A 202 -43.14 2.53 -2.57
C ASN A 202 -42.66 3.85 -1.95
N ASP A 203 -42.82 4.01 -0.63
CA ASP A 203 -42.34 5.22 0.05
C ASP A 203 -40.84 5.31 0.07
N VAL A 204 -40.32 6.47 -0.29
CA VAL A 204 -38.90 6.80 -0.30
C VAL A 204 -38.59 7.71 0.87
N TYR A 205 -37.75 7.25 1.78
CA TYR A 205 -37.22 8.05 2.89
C TYR A 205 -35.84 8.56 2.54
N VAL A 206 -35.65 9.86 2.68
CA VAL A 206 -34.47 10.60 2.24
C VAL A 206 -33.85 11.30 3.42
N GLY A 207 -32.57 11.08 3.63
CA GLY A 207 -31.76 11.74 4.66
C GLY A 207 -30.54 12.46 4.05
N GLY A 208 -30.11 13.51 4.73
CA GLY A 208 -28.97 14.29 4.25
C GLY A 208 -28.77 15.60 5.00
N ASN A 209 -28.19 16.58 4.32
CA ASN A 209 -28.03 17.93 4.83
C ASN A 209 -28.82 18.91 3.95
N PHE A 210 -30.13 18.96 4.16
CA PHE A 210 -31.08 19.84 3.46
C PHE A 210 -32.09 20.43 4.43
N ALA A 211 -32.74 21.53 4.05
CA ALA A 211 -33.74 22.21 4.86
C ALA A 211 -35.17 22.00 4.36
N THR A 212 -35.35 21.76 3.06
CA THR A 212 -36.68 21.54 2.47
C THR A 212 -36.68 20.36 1.48
N ALA A 213 -37.80 19.69 1.35
CA ALA A 213 -38.07 18.66 0.34
C ALA A 213 -39.41 18.92 -0.32
N GLY A 214 -39.46 19.01 -1.66
CA GLY A 214 -40.68 19.31 -2.38
C GLY A 214 -41.31 20.67 -2.04
N GLY A 215 -40.55 21.61 -1.51
CA GLY A 215 -41.07 22.88 -1.00
C GLY A 215 -41.57 22.84 0.45
N VAL A 216 -41.64 21.65 1.06
CA VAL A 216 -42.03 21.49 2.47
C VAL A 216 -40.80 21.67 3.35
N SER A 217 -40.91 22.36 4.48
CA SER A 217 -39.87 22.47 5.49
C SER A 217 -39.64 21.09 6.13
N ALA A 218 -38.49 20.48 5.83
CA ALA A 218 -38.15 19.11 6.23
C ALA A 218 -36.66 19.02 6.47
N SER A 219 -36.21 19.49 7.65
CA SER A 219 -34.80 19.54 7.98
C SER A 219 -34.21 18.13 8.14
N TYR A 220 -33.23 17.81 7.31
CA TYR A 220 -32.38 16.60 7.33
C TYR A 220 -33.08 15.30 6.93
N VAL A 221 -34.41 15.18 7.00
CA VAL A 221 -35.14 13.94 6.68
C VAL A 221 -36.52 14.20 6.15
N ALA A 222 -36.91 13.50 5.08
CA ALA A 222 -38.25 13.60 4.46
C ALA A 222 -38.71 12.24 3.92
N ARG A 223 -40.03 12.10 3.71
CA ARG A 223 -40.65 10.98 3.02
C ARG A 223 -41.31 11.46 1.73
N TYR A 224 -41.18 10.71 0.66
CA TYR A 224 -41.88 10.87 -0.61
C TYR A 224 -42.71 9.63 -0.87
N ASP A 225 -44.04 9.79 -1.04
CA ASP A 225 -45.02 8.69 -1.23
C ASP A 225 -45.24 8.30 -2.69
N GLY A 226 -44.48 8.89 -3.60
CA GLY A 226 -44.62 8.75 -5.06
C GLY A 226 -45.31 9.97 -5.71
N SER A 227 -45.92 10.85 -4.92
CA SER A 227 -46.60 12.08 -5.37
C SER A 227 -46.23 13.30 -4.54
N THR A 228 -46.19 13.16 -3.23
CA THR A 228 -46.07 14.25 -2.27
C THR A 228 -44.89 14.02 -1.29
N TRP A 229 -44.24 15.12 -0.90
CA TRP A 229 -43.25 15.15 0.14
C TRP A 229 -43.80 15.44 1.52
N TYR A 230 -43.32 14.74 2.53
CA TYR A 230 -43.70 14.91 3.93
C TYR A 230 -42.47 15.11 4.81
N ALA A 231 -42.53 16.03 5.73
CA ALA A 231 -41.56 16.16 6.80
C ALA A 231 -41.71 15.07 7.85
N LEU A 232 -40.60 14.57 8.41
CA LEU A 232 -40.60 13.61 9.52
C LEU A 232 -40.25 14.31 10.84
N GLY A 233 -41.01 15.38 11.19
CA GLY A 233 -40.79 16.17 12.40
C GLY A 233 -39.55 17.03 12.38
N THR A 234 -39.28 17.69 13.51
CA THR A 234 -38.11 18.63 13.68
C THR A 234 -37.16 18.20 14.78
N THR A 235 -37.32 17.01 15.34
CA THR A 235 -36.52 16.49 16.48
C THR A 235 -35.09 16.21 16.11
N ILE A 236 -34.84 15.79 14.87
CA ILE A 236 -33.47 15.64 14.33
C ILE A 236 -32.94 17.04 14.01
N ASN A 237 -31.78 17.38 14.60
CA ASN A 237 -31.18 18.72 14.51
C ASN A 237 -29.81 18.76 13.83
N GLY A 238 -29.49 17.74 13.04
CA GLY A 238 -28.24 17.67 12.29
C GLY A 238 -28.27 16.64 11.15
N PRO A 239 -27.23 16.64 10.31
CA PRO A 239 -27.17 15.83 9.10
C PRO A 239 -27.36 14.33 9.34
N ILE A 240 -28.13 13.69 8.47
CA ILE A 240 -28.29 12.24 8.44
C ILE A 240 -27.38 11.63 7.39
N ASN A 241 -26.55 10.66 7.81
CA ASN A 241 -25.62 9.92 6.95
C ASN A 241 -26.17 8.56 6.52
N ALA A 242 -27.07 7.95 7.32
CA ALA A 242 -27.60 6.62 7.05
C ALA A 242 -29.07 6.49 7.48
N LEU A 243 -29.85 5.77 6.69
CA LEU A 243 -31.23 5.37 6.96
C LEU A 243 -31.41 3.88 6.67
N THR A 244 -32.15 3.18 7.54
CA THR A 244 -32.56 1.80 7.31
C THR A 244 -33.81 1.45 8.11
N PHE A 245 -34.67 0.55 7.60
CA PHE A 245 -35.73 -0.04 8.37
C PHE A 245 -35.26 -1.28 9.11
N HIS A 246 -35.66 -1.39 10.38
CA HIS A 246 -35.42 -2.56 11.21
C HIS A 246 -36.52 -2.71 12.27
N GLY A 247 -37.08 -3.91 12.43
CA GLY A 247 -38.09 -4.21 13.45
C GLY A 247 -39.34 -3.30 13.40
N GLY A 248 -39.73 -2.84 12.21
CA GLY A 248 -40.87 -1.94 12.03
C GLY A 248 -40.58 -0.44 12.20
N TYR A 249 -39.37 -0.07 12.65
CA TYR A 249 -38.91 1.31 12.83
C TYR A 249 -37.99 1.75 11.71
N LEU A 250 -38.02 3.06 11.35
CA LEU A 250 -36.98 3.67 10.57
C LEU A 250 -35.88 4.16 11.50
N TYR A 251 -34.67 3.69 11.31
CA TYR A 251 -33.50 4.17 12.04
C TYR A 251 -32.72 5.19 11.21
N ALA A 252 -32.32 6.28 11.87
CA ALA A 252 -31.46 7.32 11.33
C ALA A 252 -30.15 7.39 12.10
N GLY A 253 -29.05 7.36 11.37
CA GLY A 253 -27.70 7.59 11.89
C GLY A 253 -27.10 8.85 11.30
N GLY A 254 -26.37 9.63 12.09
CA GLY A 254 -25.85 10.89 11.58
C GLY A 254 -24.95 11.65 12.57
N ALA A 255 -24.90 12.96 12.37
CA ALA A 255 -24.20 13.90 13.22
C ALA A 255 -25.22 14.84 13.89
N PHE A 256 -25.99 14.34 14.84
CA PHE A 256 -27.01 15.09 15.54
C PHE A 256 -27.04 14.77 17.03
N THR A 257 -27.37 15.78 17.85
CA THR A 257 -27.58 15.61 19.28
C THR A 257 -28.75 16.50 19.71
N ASN A 258 -29.79 15.89 20.29
CA ASN A 258 -30.90 16.62 20.89
C ASN A 258 -31.11 16.13 22.32
N ALA A 259 -30.52 16.85 23.26
CA ALA A 259 -30.51 16.46 24.66
C ALA A 259 -31.93 16.40 25.28
N SER A 260 -32.84 17.28 24.88
CA SER A 260 -34.22 17.29 25.37
C SER A 260 -35.03 16.10 24.91
N ALA A 261 -34.66 15.48 23.77
CA ALA A 261 -35.27 14.26 23.25
C ALA A 261 -34.42 12.99 23.54
N GLY A 262 -33.25 13.13 24.21
CA GLY A 262 -32.32 12.04 24.49
C GLY A 262 -31.63 11.46 23.25
N LEU A 263 -31.58 12.20 22.13
CA LEU A 263 -31.00 11.73 20.89
C LEU A 263 -29.51 12.03 20.80
N THR A 264 -28.70 11.02 20.45
CA THR A 264 -27.27 11.16 20.20
C THR A 264 -26.85 10.29 19.03
N ASN A 265 -26.67 10.91 17.86
CA ASN A 265 -26.11 10.34 16.62
C ASN A 265 -26.87 9.12 16.01
N ILE A 266 -27.84 8.56 16.73
CA ILE A 266 -28.76 7.52 16.22
C ILE A 266 -30.13 7.72 16.88
N ALA A 267 -31.19 7.57 16.08
CA ALA A 267 -32.60 7.69 16.51
C ALA A 267 -33.47 6.70 15.73
N ARG A 268 -34.66 6.39 16.24
CA ARG A 268 -35.67 5.59 15.57
C ARG A 268 -36.97 6.37 15.41
N TRP A 269 -37.66 6.19 14.28
CA TRP A 269 -38.94 6.74 13.94
C TRP A 269 -40.01 5.65 13.99
N ASP A 270 -41.10 5.86 14.71
CA ASP A 270 -42.20 4.90 14.90
C ASP A 270 -43.37 5.07 13.91
N GLY A 271 -43.28 6.01 12.99
CA GLY A 271 -44.32 6.42 12.08
C GLY A 271 -44.93 7.78 12.44
N ALA A 272 -44.71 8.27 13.68
CA ALA A 272 -45.26 9.53 14.19
C ALA A 272 -44.19 10.44 14.82
N SER A 273 -43.22 9.86 15.51
CA SER A 273 -42.23 10.62 16.27
C SER A 273 -40.82 9.96 16.26
N TRP A 274 -39.79 10.80 16.41
CA TRP A 274 -38.42 10.35 16.66
C TRP A 274 -38.19 10.10 18.14
N ALA A 275 -37.60 8.96 18.46
CA ALA A 275 -37.23 8.56 19.83
C ALA A 275 -35.79 8.06 19.86
N ALA A 276 -35.20 8.12 21.04
CA ALA A 276 -33.91 7.48 21.31
C ALA A 276 -34.02 5.97 21.09
N VAL A 277 -32.92 5.35 20.64
CA VAL A 277 -32.79 3.90 20.65
C VAL A 277 -32.67 3.45 22.12
N PRO A 278 -33.40 2.42 22.57
CA PRO A 278 -33.27 1.91 23.94
C PRO A 278 -31.83 1.60 24.28
N GLY A 279 -31.40 1.89 25.50
CA GLY A 279 -30.01 1.78 25.92
C GLY A 279 -29.12 2.97 25.57
N GLY A 280 -29.59 3.90 24.73
CA GLY A 280 -28.88 5.14 24.37
C GLY A 280 -28.24 5.14 22.99
N GLY A 281 -27.75 6.30 22.58
CA GLY A 281 -27.11 6.54 21.28
C GLY A 281 -25.58 6.36 21.30
N ALA A 282 -24.95 6.83 20.23
CA ALA A 282 -23.51 6.76 20.00
C ALA A 282 -22.81 8.05 20.42
N ASN A 283 -21.60 7.97 21.01
CA ASN A 283 -20.83 9.13 21.46
C ASN A 283 -20.18 9.95 20.33
N SER A 284 -20.26 9.49 19.09
CA SER A 284 -19.81 10.22 17.89
C SER A 284 -20.65 9.79 16.67
N GLN A 285 -20.37 10.41 15.51
CA GLN A 285 -21.16 10.25 14.30
C GLN A 285 -21.34 8.77 13.89
N VAL A 286 -22.58 8.45 13.54
CA VAL A 286 -22.96 7.23 12.83
C VAL A 286 -22.95 7.51 11.34
N LEU A 287 -22.23 6.69 10.58
CA LEU A 287 -22.03 6.85 9.14
C LEU A 287 -22.76 5.80 8.32
N SER A 288 -22.98 4.61 8.88
CA SER A 288 -23.62 3.51 8.17
C SER A 288 -24.52 2.69 9.08
N LEU A 289 -25.66 2.28 8.52
CA LEU A 289 -26.65 1.39 9.13
C LEU A 289 -26.99 0.28 8.15
N VAL A 290 -26.99 -0.96 8.60
CA VAL A 290 -27.47 -2.11 7.81
C VAL A 290 -28.20 -3.11 8.69
N THR A 291 -29.31 -3.63 8.17
CA THR A 291 -30.04 -4.74 8.79
C THR A 291 -29.46 -6.07 8.28
N GLY A 292 -29.11 -6.95 9.18
CA GLY A 292 -28.60 -8.29 8.88
C GLY A 292 -29.26 -9.33 9.78
N GLY A 293 -30.12 -10.18 9.23
CA GLY A 293 -30.98 -11.08 10.01
C GLY A 293 -31.87 -10.30 10.98
N ALA A 294 -31.89 -10.69 12.25
CA ALA A 294 -32.65 -10.03 13.31
C ALA A 294 -31.94 -8.83 13.94
N ASN A 295 -30.76 -8.43 13.42
CA ASN A 295 -29.95 -7.41 14.04
C ASN A 295 -29.80 -6.15 13.16
N LEU A 296 -29.61 -5.01 13.81
CA LEU A 296 -29.16 -3.76 13.21
C LEU A 296 -27.67 -3.58 13.50
N TYR A 297 -26.84 -3.42 12.46
CA TYR A 297 -25.43 -3.10 12.58
C TYR A 297 -25.21 -1.62 12.33
N VAL A 298 -24.34 -1.03 13.15
CA VAL A 298 -24.08 0.41 13.18
C VAL A 298 -22.58 0.65 13.07
N GLY A 299 -22.16 1.45 12.08
CA GLY A 299 -20.76 1.85 11.87
C GLY A 299 -20.57 3.35 11.89
N GLY A 300 -19.39 3.82 12.33
CA GLY A 300 -19.14 5.25 12.39
C GLY A 300 -17.80 5.58 13.04
N TRP A 301 -17.72 6.75 13.68
CA TRP A 301 -16.52 7.23 14.39
C TRP A 301 -16.59 7.02 15.91
N PHE A 302 -17.67 6.49 16.41
CA PHE A 302 -17.91 6.31 17.83
C PHE A 302 -16.97 5.28 18.49
N THR A 303 -16.77 5.43 19.78
CA THR A 303 -16.08 4.46 20.65
C THR A 303 -17.00 3.86 21.69
N GLN A 304 -18.21 4.42 21.82
CA GLN A 304 -19.26 3.93 22.72
C GLN A 304 -20.63 4.09 22.07
N VAL A 305 -21.52 3.15 22.33
CA VAL A 305 -22.92 3.22 21.96
C VAL A 305 -23.76 2.52 23.03
N GLY A 306 -24.89 3.08 23.43
CA GLY A 306 -25.74 2.50 24.47
C GLY A 306 -25.04 2.26 25.81
N GLY A 307 -24.05 3.09 26.16
CA GLY A 307 -23.28 2.92 27.39
C GLY A 307 -22.18 1.86 27.35
N ILE A 308 -22.07 1.03 26.30
CA ILE A 308 -21.02 0.03 26.17
C ILE A 308 -19.85 0.55 25.32
N ALA A 309 -18.64 0.05 25.58
CA ALA A 309 -17.49 0.27 24.70
C ALA A 309 -17.70 -0.51 23.39
N ALA A 310 -17.65 0.21 22.26
CA ALA A 310 -17.80 -0.36 20.94
C ALA A 310 -16.97 0.48 19.94
N ASN A 311 -15.85 -0.07 19.51
CA ASN A 311 -14.91 0.63 18.63
C ASN A 311 -15.43 0.67 17.19
N ARG A 312 -16.10 1.76 16.79
CA ARG A 312 -16.54 2.12 15.43
C ARG A 312 -17.57 1.18 14.80
N ILE A 313 -17.91 0.08 15.48
CA ILE A 313 -18.90 -0.89 15.01
C ILE A 313 -19.63 -1.52 16.19
N ALA A 314 -20.95 -1.63 16.07
CA ALA A 314 -21.80 -2.26 17.10
C ALA A 314 -22.98 -2.99 16.47
N LYS A 315 -23.58 -3.88 17.22
CA LYS A 315 -24.79 -4.62 16.88
C LYS A 315 -25.88 -4.30 17.90
N TRP A 316 -27.09 -4.04 17.41
CA TRP A 316 -28.33 -3.91 18.16
C TRP A 316 -29.25 -5.10 17.84
N ASP A 317 -29.67 -5.88 18.83
CA ASP A 317 -30.52 -7.06 18.66
C ASP A 317 -32.02 -6.79 18.86
N GLY A 318 -32.41 -5.53 19.01
CA GLY A 318 -33.79 -5.11 19.33
C GLY A 318 -34.00 -4.81 20.83
N GLY A 319 -33.08 -5.24 21.70
CA GLY A 319 -33.13 -5.03 23.15
C GLY A 319 -31.83 -4.50 23.76
N THR A 320 -30.70 -4.97 23.24
CA THR A 320 -29.37 -4.69 23.81
C THR A 320 -28.33 -4.37 22.74
N TRP A 321 -27.37 -3.50 23.11
CA TRP A 321 -26.18 -3.24 22.31
C TRP A 321 -25.08 -4.25 22.62
N SER A 322 -24.33 -4.64 21.61
CA SER A 322 -23.12 -5.46 21.76
C SER A 322 -22.01 -5.02 20.78
N SER A 323 -20.76 -5.15 21.22
CA SER A 323 -19.58 -4.95 20.36
C SER A 323 -19.35 -6.17 19.46
N LEU A 324 -18.64 -5.98 18.34
CA LEU A 324 -18.15 -7.06 17.48
C LEU A 324 -16.68 -7.33 17.82
N GLY A 325 -16.45 -8.18 18.85
CA GLY A 325 -15.12 -8.40 19.38
C GLY A 325 -14.47 -7.08 19.86
N ALA A 326 -13.20 -6.89 19.56
CA ALA A 326 -12.48 -5.63 19.85
C ALA A 326 -12.85 -4.47 18.90
N GLY A 327 -13.70 -4.72 17.89
CA GLY A 327 -14.13 -3.71 16.92
C GLY A 327 -13.04 -3.30 15.93
N ILE A 328 -13.15 -2.09 15.41
CA ILE A 328 -12.26 -1.51 14.42
C ILE A 328 -11.28 -0.55 15.11
N GLN A 329 -9.98 -0.73 14.81
CA GLN A 329 -8.89 -0.06 15.50
C GLN A 329 -7.79 0.37 14.52
N GLY A 330 -6.68 0.86 15.07
CA GLY A 330 -5.50 1.31 14.33
C GLY A 330 -5.53 2.81 14.08
N PHE A 331 -4.73 3.26 13.12
CA PHE A 331 -4.60 4.68 12.80
C PHE A 331 -5.14 4.92 11.39
N GLY A 332 -6.08 5.82 11.26
CA GLY A 332 -6.54 6.31 9.97
C GLY A 332 -5.53 7.27 9.36
N ALA A 333 -5.19 7.06 8.10
CA ALA A 333 -4.34 7.96 7.35
C ALA A 333 -5.11 9.23 6.96
N GLY A 334 -4.67 10.39 7.39
CA GLY A 334 -5.18 11.69 6.92
C GLY A 334 -6.67 11.97 7.17
N GLY A 335 -7.37 11.11 7.93
CA GLY A 335 -8.81 11.25 8.22
C GLY A 335 -9.21 10.60 9.53
N SER A 336 -10.48 10.76 9.93
CA SER A 336 -10.99 10.16 11.16
C SER A 336 -11.07 8.63 11.03
N LEU A 337 -10.47 7.92 11.97
CA LEU A 337 -10.56 6.48 12.10
C LEU A 337 -12.03 6.06 12.25
N GLY A 338 -12.52 5.18 11.37
CA GLY A 338 -13.92 4.76 11.42
C GLY A 338 -14.36 3.80 10.34
N VAL A 339 -15.57 3.30 10.53
CA VAL A 339 -16.32 2.53 9.56
C VAL A 339 -17.22 3.50 8.77
N TYR A 340 -16.99 3.61 7.46
CA TYR A 340 -17.74 4.52 6.59
C TYR A 340 -18.92 3.83 5.93
N GLN A 341 -18.79 2.55 5.58
CA GLN A 341 -19.90 1.76 5.05
C GLN A 341 -19.85 0.31 5.52
N ILE A 342 -21.02 -0.27 5.68
CA ILE A 342 -21.25 -1.67 6.03
C ILE A 342 -22.08 -2.31 4.94
N ALA A 343 -21.76 -3.56 4.59
CA ALA A 343 -22.59 -4.42 3.73
C ALA A 343 -22.81 -5.78 4.41
N TRP A 344 -24.00 -6.35 4.19
CA TRP A 344 -24.39 -7.67 4.67
C TRP A 344 -24.49 -8.63 3.49
N ASP A 345 -23.96 -9.85 3.61
CA ASP A 345 -24.13 -10.86 2.59
C ASP A 345 -25.25 -11.86 2.93
N PRO A 346 -25.80 -12.55 1.94
CA PRO A 346 -26.91 -13.49 2.15
C PRO A 346 -26.54 -14.72 3.01
N VAL A 347 -25.23 -15.01 3.17
CA VAL A 347 -24.77 -16.15 4.01
C VAL A 347 -24.47 -15.75 5.45
N GLY A 348 -24.72 -14.49 5.82
CA GLY A 348 -24.64 -14.03 7.20
C GLY A 348 -23.32 -13.36 7.60
N ARG A 349 -22.52 -12.92 6.66
CA ARG A 349 -21.29 -12.17 6.92
C ARG A 349 -21.47 -10.68 6.76
N LEU A 350 -20.77 -9.94 7.57
CA LEU A 350 -20.70 -8.49 7.52
C LEU A 350 -19.37 -8.07 6.90
N TYR A 351 -19.39 -7.10 6.00
CA TYR A 351 -18.21 -6.45 5.46
C TYR A 351 -18.23 -4.99 5.83
N VAL A 352 -17.09 -4.48 6.28
CA VAL A 352 -16.90 -3.07 6.65
C VAL A 352 -15.82 -2.46 5.79
N ALA A 353 -16.07 -1.23 5.33
CA ALA A 353 -15.11 -0.39 4.62
C ALA A 353 -14.93 0.93 5.37
N GLY A 354 -13.70 1.46 5.36
CA GLY A 354 -13.44 2.69 6.11
C GLY A 354 -11.99 3.13 6.07
N ASN A 355 -11.64 3.92 7.09
CA ASN A 355 -10.29 4.35 7.36
C ASN A 355 -9.78 3.63 8.62
N PHE A 356 -9.14 2.49 8.43
CA PHE A 356 -8.60 1.66 9.52
C PHE A 356 -7.58 0.66 8.95
N ASN A 357 -6.81 0.05 9.83
CA ASN A 357 -5.88 -1.02 9.47
C ASN A 357 -5.98 -2.26 10.35
N ILE A 358 -6.79 -2.22 11.41
CA ILE A 358 -6.98 -3.35 12.34
C ILE A 358 -8.46 -3.62 12.52
N ALA A 359 -8.87 -4.88 12.41
CA ALA A 359 -10.21 -5.37 12.74
C ALA A 359 -10.09 -6.51 13.77
N GLY A 360 -10.49 -6.24 15.01
CA GLY A 360 -10.25 -7.18 16.13
C GLY A 360 -8.77 -7.51 16.29
N PRO A 361 -8.38 -8.80 16.21
CA PRO A 361 -6.98 -9.22 16.30
C PRO A 361 -6.27 -9.29 14.93
N VAL A 362 -6.91 -8.86 13.84
CA VAL A 362 -6.44 -9.09 12.47
C VAL A 362 -6.01 -7.78 11.82
N GLY A 363 -4.83 -7.76 11.21
CA GLY A 363 -4.41 -6.70 10.28
C GLY A 363 -5.30 -6.73 9.02
N ALA A 364 -5.97 -5.62 8.71
CA ALA A 364 -6.94 -5.52 7.62
C ALA A 364 -7.07 -4.08 7.13
N SER A 365 -6.33 -3.74 6.09
CA SER A 365 -6.27 -2.38 5.58
C SER A 365 -7.55 -1.96 4.88
N HIS A 366 -8.29 -1.03 5.48
CA HIS A 366 -9.47 -0.33 4.96
C HIS A 366 -10.70 -1.19 4.69
N VAL A 367 -10.60 -2.52 4.69
CA VAL A 367 -11.72 -3.45 4.51
C VAL A 367 -11.52 -4.72 5.34
N ALA A 368 -12.56 -5.16 6.03
CA ALA A 368 -12.57 -6.40 6.82
C ALA A 368 -13.92 -7.10 6.73
N GLY A 369 -13.93 -8.40 6.98
CA GLY A 369 -15.13 -9.20 7.13
C GLY A 369 -15.31 -9.69 8.57
N TRP A 370 -16.58 -9.89 8.98
CA TRP A 370 -16.99 -10.50 10.23
C TRP A 370 -17.90 -11.69 9.93
N ASP A 371 -17.54 -12.88 10.41
CA ASP A 371 -18.29 -14.13 10.14
C ASP A 371 -19.39 -14.45 11.16
N GLY A 372 -19.66 -13.54 12.07
CA GLY A 372 -20.57 -13.70 13.20
C GLY A 372 -19.83 -13.92 14.53
N THR A 373 -18.57 -14.32 14.48
CA THR A 373 -17.74 -14.64 15.65
C THR A 373 -16.35 -13.99 15.58
N ASN A 374 -15.72 -14.03 14.41
CA ASN A 374 -14.35 -13.56 14.21
C ASN A 374 -14.24 -12.56 13.08
N TRP A 375 -13.30 -11.62 13.24
CA TRP A 375 -12.84 -10.78 12.15
C TRP A 375 -11.91 -11.55 11.23
N PHE A 376 -11.98 -11.27 9.92
CA PHE A 376 -11.06 -11.79 8.92
C PHE A 376 -10.69 -10.72 7.88
N ALA A 377 -9.47 -10.82 7.37
CA ALA A 377 -8.98 -9.93 6.30
C ALA A 377 -9.37 -10.49 4.93
N LEU A 378 -9.60 -9.63 3.96
CA LEU A 378 -9.85 -9.98 2.57
C LEU A 378 -8.51 -10.11 1.83
N GLY A 379 -8.15 -11.31 1.39
CA GLY A 379 -6.87 -11.60 0.72
C GLY A 379 -5.70 -11.92 1.65
N GLY A 380 -5.95 -12.19 2.93
CA GLY A 380 -4.99 -12.19 4.03
C GLY A 380 -3.79 -13.14 3.99
N THR A 381 -3.81 -14.26 3.25
CA THR A 381 -2.64 -15.18 3.22
C THR A 381 -1.69 -14.93 2.07
N THR A 382 -2.11 -14.23 1.02
CA THR A 382 -1.32 -13.97 -0.19
C THR A 382 -0.63 -12.61 -0.19
N SER A 383 -1.15 -11.65 0.57
CA SER A 383 -0.60 -10.29 0.64
C SER A 383 0.34 -10.16 1.85
N LYS A 384 1.60 -9.79 1.60
CA LYS A 384 2.69 -9.75 2.60
C LYS A 384 3.26 -8.34 2.81
N GLY A 385 2.62 -7.30 2.26
CA GLY A 385 3.05 -5.92 2.42
C GLY A 385 3.15 -5.48 3.89
N VAL A 386 3.96 -4.48 4.13
CA VAL A 386 4.13 -3.86 5.46
C VAL A 386 3.31 -2.59 5.46
N THR A 387 2.23 -2.57 6.23
CA THR A 387 1.22 -1.53 6.14
C THR A 387 1.20 -0.59 7.32
N HIS A 388 1.18 0.65 7.00
CA HIS A 388 0.61 1.78 7.71
C HIS A 388 0.68 2.99 6.77
N PHE A 389 -0.43 3.66 6.51
CA PHE A 389 -0.45 4.78 5.55
C PHE A 389 0.53 5.88 5.95
N GLY A 390 1.39 6.28 4.99
CA GLY A 390 2.37 7.35 5.19
C GLY A 390 3.56 6.99 6.09
N ARG A 391 3.78 5.70 6.41
CA ARG A 391 4.90 5.25 7.23
C ARG A 391 5.72 4.19 6.50
N ALA A 392 7.02 4.39 6.50
CA ALA A 392 7.97 3.64 5.70
C ALA A 392 8.61 2.49 6.49
N VAL A 393 9.11 1.49 5.81
CA VAL A 393 10.19 0.66 6.35
C VAL A 393 11.47 1.50 6.29
N ASN A 394 12.08 1.73 7.45
CA ASN A 394 13.26 2.60 7.59
C ASN A 394 14.58 1.83 7.51
N CYS A 395 14.60 0.59 7.97
CA CYS A 395 15.80 -0.22 8.04
C CYS A 395 15.53 -1.71 7.90
N PHE A 396 16.55 -2.42 7.47
CA PHE A 396 16.59 -3.88 7.43
C PHE A 396 17.85 -4.41 8.12
N ALA A 397 17.75 -5.65 8.61
CA ALA A 397 18.90 -6.48 8.96
C ALA A 397 18.59 -7.95 8.62
N THR A 398 19.62 -8.78 8.48
CA THR A 398 19.47 -10.21 8.16
C THR A 398 20.36 -11.08 9.04
N ASP A 399 19.93 -12.32 9.30
CA ASP A 399 20.71 -13.35 9.96
C ASP A 399 21.11 -14.49 9.01
N SER A 400 21.24 -14.23 7.70
CA SER A 400 21.46 -15.15 6.59
C SER A 400 20.24 -15.97 6.14
N THR A 401 19.22 -16.12 6.99
CA THR A 401 18.00 -16.89 6.68
C THR A 401 16.74 -16.05 6.81
N ASN A 402 16.73 -15.10 7.73
CA ASN A 402 15.61 -14.25 8.02
C ASN A 402 15.91 -12.78 7.71
N LEU A 403 14.87 -12.07 7.34
CA LEU A 403 14.90 -10.62 7.21
C LEU A 403 14.19 -9.98 8.39
N TYR A 404 14.77 -8.97 8.97
CA TYR A 404 14.16 -8.13 9.99
C TYR A 404 13.91 -6.75 9.42
N ALA A 405 12.70 -6.22 9.58
CA ALA A 405 12.28 -4.90 9.13
C ALA A 405 11.96 -4.01 10.33
N GLY A 406 12.45 -2.78 10.31
CA GLY A 406 12.19 -1.76 11.32
C GLY A 406 11.60 -0.48 10.72
N GLY A 407 10.71 0.17 11.44
CA GLY A 407 10.04 1.40 10.99
C GLY A 407 8.87 1.78 11.89
N PRO A 408 8.06 2.76 11.53
CA PRO A 408 6.86 3.14 12.30
C PRO A 408 5.59 2.35 11.91
N PHE A 409 5.69 1.21 11.25
CA PHE A 409 4.55 0.41 10.81
C PHE A 409 3.93 -0.41 11.95
N THR A 410 2.64 -0.77 11.81
CA THR A 410 1.88 -1.55 12.80
C THR A 410 1.45 -2.91 12.29
N GLU A 411 1.65 -3.20 11.02
CA GLU A 411 1.29 -4.46 10.40
C GLU A 411 2.38 -4.95 9.45
N ALA A 412 2.54 -6.26 9.39
CA ALA A 412 3.33 -6.95 8.38
C ALA A 412 2.57 -8.19 7.90
N GLY A 413 2.13 -8.20 6.64
CA GLY A 413 1.09 -9.10 6.16
C GLY A 413 -0.19 -8.92 6.98
N SER A 414 -0.81 -10.00 7.41
CA SER A 414 -2.00 -9.96 8.29
C SER A 414 -1.68 -9.91 9.79
N ASN A 415 -0.38 -9.83 10.16
CA ASN A 415 0.02 -9.82 11.56
C ASN A 415 0.14 -8.40 12.10
N ILE A 416 -0.38 -8.20 13.29
CA ILE A 416 -0.13 -6.97 14.05
C ILE A 416 1.28 -7.04 14.60
N VAL A 417 2.09 -6.04 14.24
CA VAL A 417 3.46 -5.84 14.69
C VAL A 417 3.65 -4.36 15.03
N ASN A 418 4.47 -4.02 15.98
CA ASN A 418 4.65 -2.63 16.35
C ASN A 418 6.10 -2.22 16.07
N GLY A 419 6.32 -1.63 14.91
CA GLY A 419 7.60 -1.04 14.52
C GLY A 419 8.72 -2.02 14.19
N ILE A 420 8.54 -3.33 14.40
CA ILE A 420 9.54 -4.34 14.08
C ILE A 420 8.89 -5.69 13.74
N ALA A 421 9.37 -6.34 12.69
CA ALA A 421 8.87 -7.63 12.23
C ALA A 421 10.00 -8.50 11.68
N LYS A 422 9.84 -9.84 11.77
CA LYS A 422 10.72 -10.86 11.22
C LYS A 422 10.03 -11.58 10.06
N TRP A 423 10.70 -11.66 8.92
CA TRP A 423 10.31 -12.42 7.74
C TRP A 423 11.18 -13.66 7.58
N ASN A 424 10.58 -14.85 7.47
CA ASN A 424 11.28 -16.14 7.36
C ASN A 424 11.36 -16.67 5.93
N GLY A 425 11.14 -15.83 4.93
CA GLY A 425 11.04 -16.21 3.51
C GLY A 425 9.60 -16.48 3.05
N THR A 426 8.65 -16.71 3.98
CA THR A 426 7.25 -17.05 3.68
C THR A 426 6.27 -16.20 4.48
N ASN A 427 6.49 -16.00 5.76
CA ASN A 427 5.57 -15.32 6.66
C ASN A 427 6.29 -14.33 7.57
N TRP A 428 5.55 -13.27 7.92
CA TRP A 428 5.94 -12.33 8.96
C TRP A 428 5.60 -12.87 10.35
N SER A 429 6.40 -12.50 11.32
CA SER A 429 6.13 -12.70 12.75
C SER A 429 6.53 -11.46 13.54
N ALA A 430 5.81 -11.18 14.61
CA ALA A 430 6.15 -10.13 15.55
C ALA A 430 7.35 -10.56 16.42
N LEU A 431 8.12 -9.59 16.91
CA LEU A 431 9.12 -9.76 17.96
C LEU A 431 8.53 -9.21 19.27
N GLY A 432 7.80 -10.08 20.00
CA GLY A 432 7.05 -9.65 21.18
C GLY A 432 6.00 -8.59 20.83
N SER A 433 5.80 -7.62 21.75
CA SER A 433 4.86 -6.51 21.53
C SER A 433 5.47 -5.35 20.71
N GLY A 434 6.75 -5.42 20.33
CA GLY A 434 7.43 -4.37 19.57
C GLY A 434 7.49 -3.02 20.30
N VAL A 435 7.48 -1.91 19.56
CA VAL A 435 7.45 -0.55 20.10
C VAL A 435 6.08 -0.25 20.69
N ILE A 436 6.03 0.14 21.97
CA ILE A 436 4.80 0.53 22.64
C ILE A 436 4.78 2.05 22.81
N GLY A 437 3.71 2.70 22.38
CA GLY A 437 3.57 4.15 22.41
C GLY A 437 4.10 4.84 21.16
N SER A 438 4.63 6.04 21.30
CA SER A 438 5.24 6.79 20.19
C SER A 438 6.68 6.36 19.99
N GLY A 439 7.14 6.35 18.73
CA GLY A 439 8.53 6.04 18.39
C GLY A 439 8.64 5.20 17.11
N SER A 440 9.85 5.04 16.65
CA SER A 440 10.17 4.32 15.42
C SER A 440 11.52 3.63 15.50
N VAL A 441 11.64 2.49 14.87
CA VAL A 441 12.93 1.81 14.66
C VAL A 441 13.59 2.39 13.42
N PHE A 442 14.83 2.86 13.56
CA PHE A 442 15.65 3.42 12.47
C PHE A 442 16.86 2.58 12.14
N ALA A 443 17.31 1.74 13.06
CA ALA A 443 18.48 0.89 12.89
C ALA A 443 18.25 -0.51 13.45
N LEU A 444 18.79 -1.51 12.79
CA LEU A 444 18.81 -2.90 13.23
C LEU A 444 20.20 -3.48 13.06
N ALA A 445 20.63 -4.28 14.01
CA ALA A 445 21.82 -5.14 13.90
C ALA A 445 21.50 -6.53 14.44
N VAL A 446 22.01 -7.57 13.76
CA VAL A 446 21.70 -8.96 14.12
C VAL A 446 23.00 -9.73 14.30
N THR A 447 23.06 -10.54 15.35
CA THR A 447 24.13 -11.50 15.58
C THR A 447 23.56 -12.80 16.12
N GLY A 448 23.67 -13.89 15.34
CA GLY A 448 22.97 -15.13 15.64
C GLY A 448 21.45 -14.92 15.74
N ALA A 449 20.85 -15.32 16.87
CA ALA A 449 19.42 -15.11 17.13
C ALA A 449 19.08 -13.79 17.85
N VAL A 450 20.08 -12.96 18.13
CA VAL A 450 19.92 -11.70 18.88
C VAL A 450 19.73 -10.55 17.89
N VAL A 451 18.69 -9.74 18.14
CA VAL A 451 18.39 -8.54 17.35
C VAL A 451 18.52 -7.31 18.23
N TYR A 452 19.34 -6.36 17.79
CA TYR A 452 19.42 -5.03 18.39
C TYR A 452 18.63 -4.05 17.54
N ALA A 453 17.78 -3.27 18.22
CA ALA A 453 16.96 -2.24 17.59
C ALA A 453 17.33 -0.87 18.15
N GLY A 454 17.61 0.09 17.28
CA GLY A 454 17.88 1.47 17.59
C GLY A 454 16.80 2.39 17.01
N GLY A 455 16.48 3.48 17.66
CA GLY A 455 15.42 4.37 17.19
C GLY A 455 15.23 5.61 18.06
N ASN A 456 13.95 6.02 18.19
CA ASN A 456 13.52 7.09 19.08
C ASN A 456 12.34 6.62 19.97
N PHE A 457 12.46 5.47 20.54
CA PHE A 457 11.40 4.81 21.34
C PHE A 457 11.83 4.69 22.81
N THR A 458 10.83 4.76 23.71
CA THR A 458 11.04 4.67 25.16
C THR A 458 10.48 3.39 25.78
N ASN A 459 9.79 2.57 25.00
CA ASN A 459 9.26 1.28 25.44
C ASN A 459 9.35 0.28 24.29
N MET A 460 9.95 -0.89 24.57
CA MET A 460 10.06 -2.00 23.66
C MET A 460 9.61 -3.29 24.36
N GLY A 461 8.51 -3.89 23.87
CA GLY A 461 7.98 -5.13 24.41
C GLY A 461 7.49 -5.05 25.86
N GLY A 462 7.09 -3.85 26.34
CA GLY A 462 6.72 -3.61 27.74
C GLY A 462 7.88 -3.23 28.65
N VAL A 463 9.12 -3.27 28.14
CA VAL A 463 10.31 -2.85 28.88
C VAL A 463 10.59 -1.37 28.60
N THR A 464 10.80 -0.60 29.66
CA THR A 464 11.29 0.78 29.54
C THR A 464 12.73 0.77 29.05
N VAL A 465 12.96 1.45 27.91
CA VAL A 465 14.27 1.54 27.25
C VAL A 465 14.53 2.99 26.82
N LYS A 466 15.76 3.31 26.45
CA LYS A 466 16.14 4.65 25.96
C LYS A 466 16.80 4.48 24.58
N ASP A 467 15.96 4.50 23.55
CA ASP A 467 16.34 4.55 22.13
C ASP A 467 17.10 3.33 21.57
N VAL A 468 17.41 2.35 22.42
CA VAL A 468 18.03 1.09 22.02
C VAL A 468 17.53 -0.08 22.88
N ALA A 469 17.26 -1.23 22.24
CA ALA A 469 16.78 -2.45 22.88
C ALA A 469 17.38 -3.71 22.21
N MET A 470 17.39 -4.82 22.97
CA MET A 470 17.87 -6.12 22.50
C MET A 470 16.76 -7.17 22.63
N TRP A 471 16.54 -7.94 21.58
CA TRP A 471 15.70 -9.13 21.52
C TRP A 471 16.58 -10.38 21.58
N ASN A 472 16.35 -11.26 22.56
CA ASN A 472 17.14 -12.47 22.76
C ASN A 472 16.57 -13.74 22.11
N GLY A 473 15.52 -13.56 21.28
CA GLY A 473 14.73 -14.65 20.66
C GLY A 473 13.38 -14.88 21.36
N SER A 474 13.17 -14.38 22.59
CA SER A 474 11.93 -14.57 23.35
C SER A 474 11.41 -13.30 24.03
N SER A 475 12.31 -12.42 24.45
CA SER A 475 11.94 -11.20 25.18
C SER A 475 12.86 -10.03 24.83
N TRP A 476 12.33 -8.81 25.01
CA TRP A 476 13.08 -7.58 24.91
C TRP A 476 13.75 -7.22 26.24
N SER A 477 14.91 -6.58 26.16
CA SER A 477 15.62 -6.00 27.30
C SER A 477 16.28 -4.67 26.88
N SER A 478 16.62 -3.85 27.86
CA SER A 478 17.47 -2.66 27.64
C SER A 478 18.87 -3.09 27.26
N VAL A 479 19.59 -2.20 26.56
CA VAL A 479 21.01 -2.34 26.25
C VAL A 479 21.73 -1.24 27.02
N GLY A 480 22.33 -1.60 28.15
CA GLY A 480 22.88 -0.64 29.10
C GLY A 480 21.87 0.43 29.50
N ASN A 481 22.34 1.64 29.74
CA ASN A 481 21.51 2.80 30.09
C ASN A 481 20.91 3.51 28.85
N GLY A 482 21.19 3.03 27.62
CA GLY A 482 20.71 3.64 26.38
C GLY A 482 21.23 5.06 26.14
N PHE A 483 20.42 5.89 25.45
CA PHE A 483 20.81 7.21 24.98
C PHE A 483 19.78 8.30 25.30
N ASN A 484 20.21 9.58 25.20
CA ASN A 484 19.33 10.75 25.33
C ASN A 484 18.79 11.28 24.00
N GLY A 485 18.95 10.52 22.90
CA GLY A 485 18.51 10.92 21.57
C GLY A 485 18.56 9.79 20.56
N THR A 486 18.06 10.05 19.38
CA THR A 486 17.78 9.04 18.36
C THR A 486 19.01 8.25 17.92
N VAL A 487 18.90 6.92 17.93
CA VAL A 487 19.85 5.98 17.32
C VAL A 487 19.45 5.76 15.86
N LYS A 488 20.34 6.09 14.92
CA LYS A 488 20.09 6.02 13.47
C LYS A 488 20.87 4.90 12.77
N ALA A 489 21.95 4.43 13.35
CA ALA A 489 22.79 3.37 12.81
C ALA A 489 23.28 2.44 13.92
N LEU A 490 23.31 1.15 13.63
CA LEU A 490 23.91 0.10 14.46
C LEU A 490 24.79 -0.78 13.59
N ALA A 491 26.00 -1.10 14.06
CA ALA A 491 26.89 -2.02 13.36
C ALA A 491 27.81 -2.77 14.33
N PHE A 492 28.15 -4.01 13.99
CA PHE A 492 29.20 -4.74 14.69
C PHE A 492 30.56 -4.46 14.06
N HIS A 493 31.55 -4.12 14.89
CA HIS A 493 32.94 -4.01 14.51
C HIS A 493 33.79 -4.82 15.50
N ARG A 494 34.52 -5.81 15.00
CA ARG A 494 35.35 -6.73 15.81
C ARG A 494 34.60 -7.37 16.99
N GLY A 495 33.31 -7.68 16.78
CA GLY A 495 32.43 -8.27 17.81
C GLY A 495 31.82 -7.28 18.80
N VAL A 496 32.19 -6.00 18.76
CA VAL A 496 31.62 -4.92 19.58
C VAL A 496 30.49 -4.24 18.81
N LEU A 497 29.38 -3.98 19.50
CA LEU A 497 28.25 -3.22 18.93
C LEU A 497 28.53 -1.71 19.02
N PHE A 498 28.41 -1.02 17.89
CA PHE A 498 28.51 0.43 17.78
C PHE A 498 27.14 1.01 17.45
N ALA A 499 26.84 2.17 18.05
CA ALA A 499 25.65 2.97 17.78
C ALA A 499 26.06 4.35 17.25
N GLY A 500 25.38 4.79 16.18
CA GLY A 500 25.48 6.12 15.62
C GLY A 500 24.13 6.81 15.63
N GLY A 501 24.09 8.14 15.83
CA GLY A 501 22.83 8.85 15.86
C GLY A 501 22.96 10.34 16.18
N SER A 502 21.87 10.93 16.68
CA SER A 502 21.83 12.33 17.10
C SER A 502 21.80 12.49 18.63
N PHE A 503 22.23 11.47 19.35
CA PHE A 503 22.35 11.51 20.81
C PHE A 503 23.66 12.19 21.20
N THR A 504 23.66 12.84 22.38
CA THR A 504 24.84 13.52 22.91
C THR A 504 25.37 12.89 24.19
N GLN A 505 24.52 12.15 24.90
CA GLN A 505 24.84 11.56 26.20
C GLN A 505 24.27 10.17 26.35
N ARG A 506 24.84 9.42 27.29
CA ARG A 506 24.24 8.19 27.80
C ARG A 506 22.89 8.48 28.44
N GLY A 507 21.98 7.52 28.41
CA GLY A 507 20.63 7.72 28.89
C GLY A 507 20.48 8.11 30.38
N ASP A 508 21.48 7.83 31.19
CA ASP A 508 21.58 8.31 32.59
C ASP A 508 22.22 9.70 32.76
N LEU A 509 22.65 10.30 31.65
CA LEU A 509 23.31 11.60 31.53
C LEU A 509 24.70 11.66 32.23
N LEU A 510 25.32 10.52 32.50
CA LEU A 510 26.60 10.43 33.20
C LEU A 510 27.84 10.36 32.26
N ALA A 511 27.62 10.21 30.95
CA ALA A 511 28.69 10.18 29.96
C ALA A 511 28.28 10.87 28.66
N ASP A 512 29.22 11.65 28.07
CA ASP A 512 29.04 12.34 26.80
C ASP A 512 29.55 11.51 25.64
N PHE A 513 28.79 11.42 24.53
CA PHE A 513 29.05 10.53 23.40
C PHE A 513 29.19 11.18 22.04
N HIS A 514 28.77 12.40 21.87
CA HIS A 514 28.85 13.16 20.60
C HIS A 514 28.37 12.38 19.36
N GLY A 515 27.28 11.61 19.50
CA GLY A 515 26.61 10.93 18.39
C GLY A 515 27.15 9.55 18.03
N ILE A 516 28.24 9.06 18.64
CA ILE A 516 28.76 7.71 18.45
C ILE A 516 29.21 7.07 19.75
N ALA A 517 28.87 5.79 19.96
CA ALA A 517 29.20 5.02 21.15
C ALA A 517 29.46 3.55 20.82
N GLN A 518 30.17 2.85 21.69
CA GLN A 518 30.39 1.42 21.65
C GLN A 518 29.89 0.74 22.91
N PHE A 519 29.33 -0.46 22.78
CA PHE A 519 28.80 -1.25 23.88
C PHE A 519 29.86 -2.27 24.38
N ASP A 520 30.25 -2.18 25.62
CA ASP A 520 31.28 -3.03 26.22
C ASP A 520 30.76 -4.38 26.73
N GLY A 521 29.47 -4.65 26.55
CA GLY A 521 28.81 -5.84 27.05
C GLY A 521 27.97 -5.59 28.31
N SER A 522 28.23 -4.49 29.02
CA SER A 522 27.48 -4.05 30.22
C SER A 522 26.78 -2.71 30.00
N ASP A 523 27.49 -1.74 29.44
CA ASP A 523 26.96 -0.40 29.19
C ASP A 523 27.66 0.28 27.99
N TRP A 524 27.18 1.46 27.63
CA TRP A 524 27.71 2.27 26.56
C TRP A 524 28.92 3.09 27.00
N ALA A 525 29.94 3.07 26.20
CA ALA A 525 31.15 3.88 26.34
C ALA A 525 31.34 4.76 25.11
N GLY A 526 31.83 5.96 25.28
CA GLY A 526 32.23 6.83 24.17
C GLY A 526 33.35 6.24 23.37
N VAL A 527 33.30 6.36 22.05
CA VAL A 527 34.46 6.10 21.20
C VAL A 527 35.44 7.24 21.43
N PRO A 528 36.73 6.99 21.71
CA PRO A 528 37.65 8.07 21.99
C PRO A 528 37.62 9.15 20.91
N VAL A 529 37.27 10.36 21.30
CA VAL A 529 37.12 11.51 20.42
C VAL A 529 38.05 12.62 20.83
N ILE A 530 38.46 13.43 19.88
CA ILE A 530 39.30 14.59 20.12
C ILE A 530 38.45 15.68 20.78
N SER A 531 38.95 16.33 21.81
CA SER A 531 38.23 17.26 22.73
C SER A 531 37.69 18.55 22.11
N SER A 532 37.71 18.69 20.76
CA SER A 532 37.33 19.90 20.04
C SER A 532 36.14 19.72 19.06
N TRP A 533 35.32 18.70 19.24
CA TRP A 533 34.16 18.45 18.39
C TRP A 533 33.12 19.56 18.51
N ARG A 534 32.93 20.31 17.42
CA ARG A 534 31.81 21.25 17.29
C ARG A 534 30.71 20.60 16.49
N VAL A 535 29.49 20.68 16.97
CA VAL A 535 28.54 19.65 16.66
C VAL A 535 27.15 20.21 16.39
N ASN A 536 26.63 19.93 15.20
CA ASN A 536 25.27 19.41 14.99
C ASN A 536 25.44 17.98 14.46
N ASN A 537 25.90 17.04 15.28
CA ASN A 537 26.39 15.75 14.79
C ASN A 537 25.30 14.72 14.75
N SER A 538 25.11 14.14 13.56
CA SER A 538 24.30 12.96 13.38
C SER A 538 25.09 11.93 12.57
N PHE A 539 25.38 10.79 13.17
CA PHE A 539 25.93 9.64 12.47
C PHE A 539 24.78 8.82 11.89
N ASN A 540 24.64 8.84 10.56
CA ASN A 540 23.52 8.23 9.86
C ASN A 540 23.83 6.81 9.36
N ALA A 541 25.09 6.49 9.14
CA ALA A 541 25.55 5.20 8.59
C ALA A 541 26.82 4.71 9.25
N LEU A 542 26.88 3.41 9.52
CA LEU A 542 28.05 2.69 10.03
C LEU A 542 28.26 1.43 9.19
N VAL A 543 29.50 1.16 8.76
CA VAL A 543 29.85 -0.10 8.08
C VAL A 543 31.25 -0.53 8.48
N SER A 544 31.43 -1.82 8.74
CA SER A 544 32.74 -2.42 9.15
C SER A 544 33.26 -3.38 8.09
N ASN A 545 34.58 -3.29 7.79
CA ASN A 545 35.28 -4.32 7.01
C ASN A 545 36.07 -5.31 7.90
N GLY A 546 35.80 -5.30 9.21
CA GLY A 546 36.55 -6.13 10.19
C GLY A 546 37.82 -5.44 10.71
N THR A 547 38.51 -4.66 9.88
CA THR A 547 39.74 -3.93 10.29
C THR A 547 39.39 -2.50 10.68
N ASN A 548 38.51 -1.86 9.92
CA ASN A 548 38.09 -0.48 10.11
C ASN A 548 36.58 -0.39 10.25
N LEU A 549 36.11 0.56 11.07
CA LEU A 549 34.76 1.04 11.11
C LEU A 549 34.66 2.35 10.31
N TYR A 550 33.84 2.38 9.26
CA TYR A 550 33.56 3.58 8.50
C TYR A 550 32.26 4.20 8.99
N VAL A 551 32.25 5.52 9.09
CA VAL A 551 31.10 6.31 9.57
C VAL A 551 30.71 7.35 8.53
N GLY A 552 29.43 7.56 8.37
CA GLY A 552 28.86 8.60 7.50
C GLY A 552 27.74 9.36 8.21
N GLY A 553 27.56 10.64 7.92
CA GLY A 553 26.55 11.39 8.61
C GLY A 553 26.44 12.86 8.19
N ASP A 554 25.79 13.63 9.05
CA ASP A 554 25.73 15.08 8.99
C ASP A 554 26.55 15.63 10.16
N PHE A 555 27.85 15.55 10.04
CA PHE A 555 28.78 16.00 11.07
C PHE A 555 29.95 16.75 10.47
N TYR A 556 30.48 17.69 11.25
CA TYR A 556 31.68 18.46 10.95
C TYR A 556 32.60 18.46 12.16
N ILE A 557 33.83 18.07 11.96
CA ILE A 557 34.89 18.08 12.97
C ILE A 557 35.99 19.03 12.49
N GLY A 558 35.84 20.31 12.83
CA GLY A 558 36.82 21.35 12.47
C GLY A 558 37.88 21.57 13.57
N TRP A 559 39.10 21.79 13.18
CA TRP A 559 40.24 22.09 14.04
C TRP A 559 40.27 23.58 14.45
N GLY A 560 40.07 23.82 15.70
CA GLY A 560 40.33 25.13 16.25
C GLY A 560 41.61 25.20 17.11
N PHE A 561 42.79 24.80 16.64
CA PHE A 561 44.14 24.85 17.14
C PHE A 561 44.93 23.53 16.93
N ALA A 562 46.22 23.63 16.62
CA ALA A 562 47.14 22.63 16.11
C ALA A 562 47.03 21.20 16.67
N PRO A 563 47.16 20.16 15.81
CA PRO A 563 46.98 18.79 16.22
C PRO A 563 48.13 18.26 17.09
N PRO A 564 47.85 17.43 18.10
CA PRO A 564 48.88 16.67 18.79
C PRO A 564 49.42 15.47 17.99
N ASN A 565 48.85 15.17 16.81
CA ASN A 565 49.27 14.04 16.02
C ASN A 565 49.33 14.40 14.50
N PRO A 566 50.51 14.37 13.87
CA PRO A 566 50.72 14.76 12.47
C PRO A 566 50.08 13.78 11.44
N SER A 567 49.50 12.66 11.87
CA SER A 567 48.79 11.74 11.00
C SER A 567 47.33 12.14 10.73
N LEU A 568 46.82 13.22 11.36
CA LEU A 568 45.44 13.74 11.21
C LEU A 568 45.50 15.07 10.44
N GLY A 569 45.90 15.03 9.19
CA GLY A 569 46.16 16.23 8.37
C GLY A 569 44.95 16.92 7.73
N ALA A 570 43.69 16.58 8.08
CA ALA A 570 42.48 17.18 7.51
C ALA A 570 41.29 17.04 8.45
N ASP A 571 40.33 17.96 8.34
CA ASP A 571 39.05 17.91 9.00
C ASP A 571 38.25 16.64 8.63
N LEU A 572 37.41 16.13 9.53
CA LEU A 572 36.52 15.00 9.29
C LEU A 572 35.10 15.53 9.00
N ASP A 573 34.78 15.61 7.71
CA ASP A 573 33.48 16.15 7.30
C ASP A 573 32.63 15.07 6.63
N TYR A 574 31.46 14.80 7.22
CA TYR A 574 30.44 13.89 6.70
C TYR A 574 30.84 12.41 6.58
N VAL A 575 32.13 12.05 6.54
CA VAL A 575 32.64 10.69 6.46
C VAL A 575 33.99 10.52 7.18
N GLY A 576 34.18 9.41 7.87
CA GLY A 576 35.39 9.10 8.59
C GLY A 576 35.68 7.60 8.75
N ARG A 577 36.87 7.28 9.22
CA ARG A 577 37.32 5.91 9.49
C ARG A 577 37.90 5.81 10.89
N TRP A 578 37.43 4.83 11.64
CA TRP A 578 37.97 4.41 12.94
C TRP A 578 38.74 3.09 12.79
N ASP A 579 40.03 3.02 13.19
CA ASP A 579 40.86 1.82 13.07
C ASP A 579 40.89 0.95 14.34
N GLY A 580 40.15 1.34 15.35
CA GLY A 580 40.10 0.74 16.69
C GLY A 580 40.90 1.55 17.73
N THR A 581 41.65 2.57 17.30
CA THR A 581 42.48 3.41 18.15
C THR A 581 42.39 4.89 17.74
N ASN A 582 42.43 5.16 16.44
CA ASN A 582 42.50 6.49 15.89
C ASN A 582 41.41 6.75 14.85
N TRP A 583 41.01 8.02 14.74
CA TRP A 583 40.20 8.51 13.66
C TRP A 583 41.04 8.95 12.48
N TRP A 584 40.61 8.69 11.26
CA TRP A 584 41.25 9.05 10.02
C TRP A 584 40.27 9.77 9.09
N SER A 585 40.71 10.87 8.50
CA SER A 585 40.03 11.47 7.36
C SER A 585 40.17 10.58 6.14
N LEU A 586 39.16 10.55 5.27
CA LEU A 586 39.16 9.85 4.00
C LEU A 586 39.43 10.78 2.81
N GLY A 587 40.14 11.89 3.05
CA GLY A 587 40.52 12.85 2.00
C GLY A 587 39.48 13.94 1.83
N SER A 588 39.26 14.39 0.59
CA SER A 588 38.38 15.52 0.28
C SER A 588 36.95 15.26 0.70
N GLU A 589 36.42 16.22 1.35
CA GLU A 589 35.17 16.20 2.11
C GLU A 589 33.98 16.46 1.21
N PHE A 590 32.86 15.94 1.60
CA PHE A 590 31.58 16.22 0.96
C PHE A 590 31.02 17.56 1.41
N ASN A 591 30.10 18.14 0.62
CA ASN A 591 29.43 19.41 0.95
C ASN A 591 28.06 19.24 1.63
N ALA A 592 27.66 18.01 1.94
CA ALA A 592 26.41 17.69 2.62
C ALA A 592 26.41 16.24 3.13
N ALA A 593 25.39 15.87 3.89
CA ALA A 593 25.24 14.62 4.61
C ALA A 593 25.47 13.35 3.75
N VAL A 594 26.25 12.43 4.32
CA VAL A 594 26.34 11.03 3.90
C VAL A 594 25.29 10.23 4.67
N ASN A 595 24.32 9.64 3.95
CA ASN A 595 23.22 8.90 4.55
C ASN A 595 23.43 7.39 4.55
N ALA A 596 24.25 6.88 3.63
CA ALA A 596 24.46 5.45 3.44
C ALA A 596 25.91 5.14 3.09
N LEU A 597 26.39 4.03 3.59
CA LEU A 597 27.71 3.46 3.30
C LEU A 597 27.55 2.00 2.88
N ALA A 598 28.36 1.56 1.91
CA ALA A 598 28.44 0.15 1.52
C ALA A 598 29.88 -0.23 1.15
N LEU A 599 30.24 -1.48 1.40
CA LEU A 599 31.53 -2.04 1.01
C LEU A 599 31.36 -3.04 -0.12
N GLN A 600 32.14 -2.92 -1.18
CA GLN A 600 32.13 -3.85 -2.30
C GLN A 600 33.55 -3.98 -2.89
N SER A 601 34.04 -5.21 -2.99
CA SER A 601 35.30 -5.54 -3.70
C SER A 601 36.49 -4.65 -3.29
N GLY A 602 36.60 -4.32 -1.99
CA GLY A 602 37.67 -3.49 -1.45
C GLY A 602 37.44 -1.99 -1.51
N TYR A 603 36.37 -1.53 -2.16
CA TYR A 603 35.96 -0.13 -2.21
C TYR A 603 34.91 0.20 -1.13
N LEU A 604 34.97 1.44 -0.64
CA LEU A 604 33.89 2.04 0.16
C LEU A 604 33.06 2.93 -0.73
N TYR A 605 31.76 2.73 -0.73
CA TYR A 605 30.80 3.60 -1.41
C TYR A 605 30.04 4.46 -0.40
N ALA A 606 29.86 5.73 -0.69
CA ALA A 606 29.10 6.71 0.09
C ALA A 606 27.96 7.26 -0.77
N GLY A 607 26.76 7.26 -0.20
CA GLY A 607 25.56 7.84 -0.80
C GLY A 607 24.94 8.90 0.12
N GLY A 608 24.41 9.99 -0.44
CA GLY A 608 23.92 11.06 0.41
C GLY A 608 23.23 12.19 -0.33
N SER A 609 23.26 13.37 0.29
CA SER A 609 22.71 14.61 -0.26
C SER A 609 23.77 15.49 -0.93
N PHE A 610 25.02 15.11 -0.87
CA PHE A 610 26.17 15.88 -1.39
C PHE A 610 26.17 15.98 -2.91
N THR A 611 26.76 17.06 -3.43
CA THR A 611 26.84 17.33 -4.88
C THR A 611 28.25 17.60 -5.37
N LEU A 612 29.19 17.90 -4.48
CA LEU A 612 30.59 18.22 -4.79
C LEU A 612 31.50 17.60 -3.72
N SER A 613 32.73 17.22 -4.12
CA SER A 613 33.85 17.16 -3.20
C SER A 613 34.49 18.56 -3.09
N TYR A 614 35.12 18.85 -1.97
CA TYR A 614 35.72 20.16 -1.69
C TYR A 614 36.92 20.49 -2.62
N SER A 615 37.54 19.50 -3.23
CA SER A 615 38.68 19.69 -4.17
C SER A 615 38.30 20.17 -5.57
N GLY A 616 37.04 20.41 -5.85
CA GLY A 616 36.54 21.39 -6.85
C GLY A 616 36.60 21.01 -8.32
N SER A 617 36.98 19.82 -8.75
CA SER A 617 37.18 19.52 -10.17
C SER A 617 36.20 18.54 -10.82
N THR A 618 35.46 17.73 -10.05
CA THR A 618 34.42 16.83 -10.59
C THR A 618 33.21 16.75 -9.67
N PRO A 619 32.00 17.00 -10.16
CA PRO A 619 30.80 16.92 -9.32
C PRO A 619 30.52 15.45 -8.97
N GLU A 620 30.64 15.11 -7.67
CA GLU A 620 30.30 13.80 -7.13
C GLU A 620 28.81 13.79 -6.79
N LYS A 621 28.00 13.55 -7.75
CA LYS A 621 26.54 13.70 -7.67
C LYS A 621 25.90 12.63 -6.80
N ARG A 622 25.88 12.86 -5.47
CA ARG A 622 25.12 12.09 -4.46
C ARG A 622 25.59 10.65 -4.23
N ILE A 623 26.60 10.18 -4.95
CA ILE A 623 27.25 8.90 -4.78
C ILE A 623 28.72 8.97 -5.20
N ALA A 624 29.58 8.43 -4.35
CA ALA A 624 31.02 8.41 -4.55
C ALA A 624 31.62 7.07 -4.12
N ARG A 625 32.80 6.75 -4.63
CA ARG A 625 33.57 5.55 -4.32
C ARG A 625 34.96 5.92 -3.87
N TRP A 626 35.40 5.38 -2.72
CA TRP A 626 36.74 5.49 -2.17
C TRP A 626 37.56 4.26 -2.52
N ASP A 627 38.74 4.44 -3.10
CA ASP A 627 39.67 3.35 -3.52
C ASP A 627 40.78 3.04 -2.50
N GLY A 628 40.76 3.70 -1.37
CA GLY A 628 41.83 3.64 -0.35
C GLY A 628 42.70 4.89 -0.33
N VAL A 629 42.64 5.73 -1.38
CA VAL A 629 43.46 6.93 -1.56
C VAL A 629 42.64 8.16 -1.90
N SER A 630 41.63 8.02 -2.76
CA SER A 630 40.84 9.13 -3.26
C SER A 630 39.38 8.76 -3.52
N TRP A 631 38.48 9.77 -3.46
CA TRP A 631 37.10 9.64 -3.87
C TRP A 631 36.96 9.83 -5.38
N THR A 632 36.13 9.02 -6.00
CA THR A 632 35.77 9.11 -7.42
C THR A 632 34.28 8.99 -7.60
N THR A 633 33.73 9.63 -8.63
CA THR A 633 32.34 9.49 -9.01
C THR A 633 32.00 8.07 -9.42
N VAL A 634 30.75 7.63 -9.17
CA VAL A 634 30.23 6.36 -9.64
C VAL A 634 29.35 6.60 -10.86
N GLY A 635 29.95 6.42 -12.04
CA GLY A 635 29.30 6.76 -13.31
C GLY A 635 28.90 8.24 -13.39
N SER A 636 27.70 8.53 -13.86
CA SER A 636 27.16 9.91 -13.93
C SER A 636 26.60 10.42 -12.60
N GLY A 637 26.51 9.57 -11.56
CA GLY A 637 25.83 9.87 -10.30
C GLY A 637 24.36 10.17 -10.46
N PHE A 638 23.76 10.82 -9.46
CA PHE A 638 22.34 11.19 -9.45
C PHE A 638 22.17 12.71 -9.45
N THR A 639 21.25 13.24 -10.25
CA THR A 639 21.15 14.69 -10.50
C THR A 639 20.19 15.43 -9.56
N ASN A 640 19.28 14.71 -8.88
CA ASN A 640 18.28 15.29 -7.97
C ASN A 640 18.02 14.35 -6.79
N GLY A 641 17.28 14.84 -5.78
CA GLY A 641 16.96 14.08 -4.58
C GLY A 641 18.19 13.71 -3.74
N SER A 642 18.16 12.60 -3.02
CA SER A 642 19.25 12.07 -2.20
C SER A 642 19.32 10.56 -2.30
N VAL A 643 20.49 9.98 -2.14
CA VAL A 643 20.67 8.56 -1.86
C VAL A 643 20.48 8.34 -0.36
N LEU A 644 19.57 7.45 0.01
CA LEU A 644 19.20 7.15 1.41
C LEU A 644 19.70 5.78 1.85
N ALA A 645 19.81 4.81 0.94
CA ALA A 645 20.36 3.50 1.25
C ALA A 645 21.18 2.93 0.09
N LEU A 646 22.17 2.14 0.45
CA LEU A 646 23.02 1.36 -0.44
C LEU A 646 23.05 -0.09 0.00
N ALA A 647 23.07 -1.02 -0.96
CA ALA A 647 23.33 -2.44 -0.73
C ALA A 647 24.26 -2.96 -1.81
N ALA A 648 25.17 -3.84 -1.45
CA ALA A 648 26.18 -4.37 -2.35
C ALA A 648 26.14 -5.89 -2.43
N THR A 649 26.34 -6.43 -3.63
CA THR A 649 26.69 -7.82 -3.90
C THR A 649 28.11 -7.86 -4.45
N PRO A 650 28.75 -9.01 -4.61
CA PRO A 650 30.06 -9.09 -5.26
C PRO A 650 30.09 -8.45 -6.67
N THR A 651 28.97 -8.42 -7.39
CA THR A 651 28.88 -8.01 -8.80
C THR A 651 28.09 -6.73 -9.04
N ALA A 652 27.33 -6.23 -8.07
CA ALA A 652 26.49 -5.07 -8.25
C ALA A 652 26.38 -4.22 -6.98
N LEU A 653 26.22 -2.91 -7.17
CA LEU A 653 25.81 -1.97 -6.12
C LEU A 653 24.40 -1.47 -6.43
N TYR A 654 23.55 -1.47 -5.43
CA TYR A 654 22.19 -0.93 -5.50
C TYR A 654 22.08 0.34 -4.68
N ALA A 655 21.39 1.33 -5.24
CA ALA A 655 21.13 2.60 -4.57
C ALA A 655 19.63 2.92 -4.60
N THR A 656 19.11 3.41 -3.49
CA THR A 656 17.74 3.90 -3.41
C THR A 656 17.67 5.21 -2.62
N GLY A 657 16.57 5.96 -2.83
CA GLY A 657 16.38 7.24 -2.16
C GLY A 657 15.21 8.03 -2.72
N SER A 658 15.35 9.35 -2.77
CA SER A 658 14.37 10.27 -3.36
C SER A 658 14.79 10.77 -4.76
N PHE A 659 15.85 10.25 -5.34
CA PHE A 659 16.33 10.63 -6.68
C PHE A 659 15.42 10.05 -7.78
N THR A 660 15.32 10.76 -8.93
CA THR A 660 14.53 10.30 -10.07
C THR A 660 15.35 10.10 -11.35
N ASN A 661 16.55 10.69 -11.41
CA ASN A 661 17.42 10.65 -12.60
C ASN A 661 18.87 10.33 -12.25
N ALA A 662 19.47 9.41 -13.00
CA ALA A 662 20.89 9.44 -13.31
C ALA A 662 21.01 9.56 -14.84
N ALA A 663 21.64 10.62 -15.34
CA ALA A 663 21.77 10.81 -16.77
C ALA A 663 22.50 9.61 -17.43
N PRO A 664 22.04 9.11 -18.57
CA PRO A 664 20.98 9.63 -19.43
C PRO A 664 19.56 9.06 -19.17
N SER A 665 19.32 8.28 -18.12
CA SER A 665 18.08 7.52 -17.91
C SER A 665 17.29 7.99 -16.67
N ALA A 666 15.98 7.81 -16.68
CA ALA A 666 15.12 7.97 -15.49
C ALA A 666 15.13 6.67 -14.68
N PHE A 667 15.42 6.78 -13.37
CA PHE A 667 15.47 5.62 -12.46
C PHE A 667 14.46 5.78 -11.33
N GLY A 668 13.28 5.45 -11.41
CA GLY A 668 12.25 5.61 -10.38
C GLY A 668 12.69 5.27 -8.94
N GLN A 669 13.55 6.09 -8.32
CA GLN A 669 14.06 6.02 -6.94
C GLN A 669 14.90 4.78 -6.57
N ILE A 670 15.20 3.90 -7.52
CA ILE A 670 16.08 2.74 -7.33
C ILE A 670 16.91 2.48 -8.58
N ALA A 671 18.20 2.19 -8.40
CA ALA A 671 19.14 1.94 -9.49
C ALA A 671 20.18 0.87 -9.13
N ARG A 672 20.67 0.16 -10.15
CA ARG A 672 21.73 -0.84 -10.08
C ARG A 672 22.97 -0.38 -10.84
N TRP A 673 24.12 -0.46 -10.21
CA TRP A 673 25.45 -0.26 -10.80
C TRP A 673 26.12 -1.60 -11.07
N ASN A 674 26.54 -1.86 -12.27
CA ASN A 674 27.18 -3.13 -12.68
C ASN A 674 28.72 -3.05 -12.73
N GLY A 675 29.33 -1.97 -12.21
CA GLY A 675 30.77 -1.70 -12.30
C GLY A 675 31.11 -0.69 -13.39
N THR A 676 30.26 -0.48 -14.39
CA THR A 676 30.50 0.44 -15.54
C THR A 676 29.37 1.44 -15.78
N SER A 677 28.12 1.03 -15.57
CA SER A 677 26.94 1.87 -15.83
C SER A 677 25.83 1.62 -14.83
N TRP A 678 24.99 2.65 -14.65
CA TRP A 678 23.74 2.56 -13.91
C TRP A 678 22.62 2.03 -14.81
N SER A 679 21.77 1.19 -14.26
CA SER A 679 20.52 0.72 -14.88
C SER A 679 19.34 0.85 -13.92
N ALA A 680 18.14 1.05 -14.47
CA ALA A 680 16.91 1.01 -13.71
C ALA A 680 16.58 -0.43 -13.27
N LEU A 681 15.78 -0.56 -12.21
CA LEU A 681 15.11 -1.80 -11.82
C LEU A 681 13.64 -1.69 -12.20
N GLY A 682 13.32 -2.15 -13.42
CA GLY A 682 11.99 -1.96 -13.99
C GLY A 682 11.61 -0.48 -14.11
N SER A 683 10.35 -0.16 -13.88
CA SER A 683 9.86 1.23 -13.85
C SER A 683 10.08 1.94 -12.51
N GLY A 684 10.70 1.27 -11.52
CA GLY A 684 11.03 1.86 -10.21
C GLY A 684 9.86 1.91 -9.25
N LEU A 685 9.84 2.94 -8.38
CA LEU A 685 8.85 3.08 -7.31
C LEU A 685 7.76 4.08 -7.72
N LEU A 686 6.52 3.80 -7.30
CA LEU A 686 5.40 4.71 -7.53
C LEU A 686 4.58 4.91 -6.24
N MET A 687 4.12 6.14 -6.05
CA MET A 687 3.19 6.54 -5.00
C MET A 687 2.25 7.61 -5.56
N SER A 688 0.96 7.37 -5.53
CA SER A 688 -0.03 8.35 -5.98
C SER A 688 -1.19 8.40 -4.97
N PRO A 689 -1.52 9.59 -4.41
CA PRO A 689 -0.76 10.83 -4.53
C PRO A 689 0.51 10.82 -3.67
N GLY A 690 1.54 11.53 -4.10
CA GLY A 690 2.79 11.73 -3.35
C GLY A 690 4.06 11.38 -4.12
N ALA A 691 5.21 11.69 -3.51
CA ALA A 691 6.51 11.32 -4.04
C ALA A 691 7.02 10.05 -3.34
N PRO A 692 7.35 8.98 -4.07
CA PRO A 692 7.91 7.77 -3.46
C PRO A 692 9.36 8.01 -2.99
N SER A 693 9.77 7.23 -1.99
CA SER A 693 11.17 7.14 -1.57
C SER A 693 11.52 5.72 -1.15
N GLY A 694 12.70 5.26 -1.51
CA GLY A 694 13.30 4.08 -0.91
C GLY A 694 14.21 4.51 0.25
N ASN A 695 14.01 3.91 1.43
CA ASN A 695 14.73 4.28 2.64
C ASN A 695 15.72 3.21 3.10
N ALA A 696 15.51 1.97 2.73
CA ALA A 696 16.30 0.83 3.16
C ALA A 696 16.51 -0.16 2.02
N LEU A 697 17.69 -0.74 1.96
CA LEU A 697 18.05 -1.83 1.05
C LEU A 697 18.83 -2.91 1.82
N VAL A 698 18.56 -4.16 1.50
CA VAL A 698 19.38 -5.28 1.96
C VAL A 698 19.31 -6.43 0.95
N VAL A 699 20.40 -7.17 0.85
CA VAL A 699 20.47 -8.41 0.06
C VAL A 699 20.36 -9.60 1.01
N LEU A 700 19.47 -10.53 0.73
CA LEU A 700 19.35 -11.80 1.43
C LEU A 700 19.30 -12.93 0.39
N GLY A 701 20.36 -13.76 0.38
CA GLY A 701 20.55 -14.73 -0.69
C GLY A 701 20.73 -14.02 -2.03
N ASN A 702 19.80 -14.26 -2.94
CA ASN A 702 19.81 -13.65 -4.27
C ASN A 702 18.73 -12.57 -4.46
N ASP A 703 17.98 -12.31 -3.41
CA ASP A 703 16.90 -11.32 -3.42
C ASP A 703 17.39 -9.98 -2.87
N LEU A 704 17.04 -8.89 -3.54
CA LEU A 704 17.17 -7.54 -3.02
C LEU A 704 15.85 -7.13 -2.40
N PHE A 705 15.85 -6.80 -1.12
CA PHE A 705 14.71 -6.24 -0.43
C PHE A 705 14.84 -4.73 -0.33
N LEU A 706 13.74 -4.05 -0.67
CA LEU A 706 13.60 -2.60 -0.65
C LEU A 706 12.52 -2.21 0.35
N GLY A 707 12.84 -1.30 1.26
CA GLY A 707 11.91 -0.69 2.19
C GLY A 707 11.81 0.81 1.95
N GLY A 708 10.62 1.40 2.18
CA GLY A 708 10.45 2.82 1.94
C GLY A 708 9.01 3.28 2.00
N LEU A 709 8.74 4.41 1.39
CA LEU A 709 7.40 4.99 1.26
C LEU A 709 6.96 4.91 -0.20
N PHE A 710 6.21 3.88 -0.55
CA PHE A 710 5.68 3.65 -1.91
C PHE A 710 4.49 2.69 -1.87
N PHE A 711 3.71 2.67 -2.96
CA PHE A 711 2.56 1.78 -3.15
C PHE A 711 2.78 0.76 -4.26
N PHE A 712 3.76 0.98 -5.12
CA PHE A 712 4.12 0.08 -6.21
C PHE A 712 5.64 0.02 -6.39
N ALA A 713 6.11 -1.16 -6.74
CA ALA A 713 7.44 -1.39 -7.28
C ALA A 713 7.26 -1.97 -8.69
N GLY A 714 7.71 -1.23 -9.70
CA GLY A 714 7.34 -1.54 -11.05
C GLY A 714 5.82 -1.42 -11.27
N ASP A 715 5.26 -2.37 -11.96
CA ASP A 715 3.81 -2.52 -12.17
C ASP A 715 3.12 -3.28 -11.02
N LYS A 716 3.86 -3.77 -10.00
CA LYS A 716 3.33 -4.60 -8.92
C LYS A 716 2.91 -3.76 -7.71
N PRO A 717 1.73 -4.01 -7.13
CA PRO A 717 1.38 -3.47 -5.82
C PRO A 717 2.38 -3.91 -4.76
N ALA A 718 2.96 -2.96 -4.04
CA ALA A 718 3.97 -3.19 -3.02
C ALA A 718 3.90 -2.08 -1.97
N ILE A 719 3.40 -2.38 -0.78
CA ILE A 719 3.20 -1.38 0.26
C ILE A 719 4.40 -1.33 1.18
N SER A 720 5.16 -0.24 1.07
CA SER A 720 6.31 0.10 1.92
C SER A 720 7.46 -0.91 1.89
N MET A 721 7.29 -2.04 1.21
CA MET A 721 8.28 -3.09 1.02
C MET A 721 8.09 -3.78 -0.32
N ALA A 722 9.21 -4.08 -0.98
CA ALA A 722 9.26 -4.84 -2.23
C ALA A 722 10.46 -5.79 -2.24
N ARG A 723 10.37 -6.84 -3.04
CA ARG A 723 11.47 -7.75 -3.31
C ARG A 723 11.74 -7.77 -4.81
N TRP A 724 12.98 -7.55 -5.16
CA TRP A 724 13.51 -7.74 -6.51
C TRP A 724 14.30 -9.03 -6.55
N ASN A 725 13.92 -9.93 -7.44
CA ASN A 725 14.63 -11.19 -7.64
C ASN A 725 15.62 -11.06 -8.81
N ASP A 726 16.89 -10.93 -8.48
CA ASP A 726 17.96 -10.77 -9.47
C ASP A 726 18.39 -12.10 -10.12
N LEU A 727 17.99 -13.25 -9.53
CA LEU A 727 18.25 -14.59 -10.08
C LEU A 727 17.30 -15.02 -11.18
N LEU A 728 16.18 -14.37 -11.32
CA LEU A 728 15.57 -14.30 -12.62
C LEU A 728 16.50 -13.43 -13.49
N ASN A 729 17.76 -13.87 -13.67
CA ASN A 729 18.59 -13.49 -14.79
C ASN A 729 17.90 -13.98 -16.08
N PHE A 730 16.66 -13.56 -16.24
CA PHE A 730 16.17 -13.21 -17.52
C PHE A 730 16.86 -11.88 -17.85
N TYR A 731 18.10 -12.03 -18.37
CA TYR A 731 18.19 -11.41 -19.69
C TYR A 731 16.98 -11.96 -20.42
N PRO A 732 15.95 -11.20 -20.80
CA PRO A 732 15.37 -11.52 -22.08
C PRO A 732 16.63 -11.49 -22.95
N PRO A 733 17.04 -12.63 -23.51
CA PRO A 733 18.11 -12.53 -24.48
C PRO A 733 17.57 -11.45 -25.38
N PRO A 734 18.35 -10.40 -25.71
CA PRO A 734 17.80 -9.27 -26.44
C PRO A 734 17.03 -9.71 -27.69
N ASN A 735 16.94 -10.98 -27.94
CA ASN A 735 16.29 -11.55 -29.11
C ASN A 735 15.61 -12.92 -28.92
N LEU A 736 15.31 -13.41 -27.69
CA LEU A 736 14.54 -14.66 -27.57
C LEU A 736 13.09 -14.42 -27.97
N GLN A 737 12.69 -14.92 -29.11
CA GLN A 737 11.37 -14.76 -29.68
C GLN A 737 10.80 -16.09 -30.15
N LEU A 738 9.51 -16.32 -29.85
CA LEU A 738 8.70 -17.33 -30.51
C LEU A 738 7.96 -16.65 -31.67
N THR A 739 8.42 -16.89 -32.88
CA THR A 739 7.90 -16.25 -34.10
C THR A 739 7.38 -17.29 -35.09
N ARG A 740 6.70 -16.84 -36.15
CA ARG A 740 6.20 -17.66 -37.22
C ARG A 740 5.40 -18.89 -36.78
N SER A 741 4.56 -18.72 -35.75
CA SER A 741 3.69 -19.79 -35.27
C SER A 741 2.60 -20.08 -36.31
N ARG A 742 2.43 -21.37 -36.69
CA ARG A 742 1.42 -21.82 -37.66
C ARG A 742 1.01 -23.26 -37.40
N TRP A 743 -0.19 -23.57 -37.78
CA TRP A 743 -0.61 -24.94 -37.89
C TRP A 743 -0.19 -25.50 -39.28
N LEU A 744 0.37 -26.69 -39.29
CA LEU A 744 0.68 -27.41 -40.51
C LEU A 744 -0.55 -28.20 -41.00
N THR A 745 -0.55 -28.58 -42.26
CA THR A 745 -1.66 -29.32 -42.91
C THR A 745 -1.94 -30.69 -42.29
N ASN A 746 -0.98 -31.22 -41.53
CA ASN A 746 -1.07 -32.50 -40.80
C ASN A 746 -1.48 -32.34 -39.34
N SER A 747 -2.11 -31.23 -38.95
CA SER A 747 -2.57 -30.92 -37.58
C SER A 747 -1.45 -30.76 -36.54
N GLN A 748 -0.24 -30.51 -36.98
CA GLN A 748 0.90 -30.18 -36.12
C GLN A 748 1.07 -28.68 -35.97
N PHE A 749 1.52 -28.25 -34.80
CA PHE A 749 1.84 -26.85 -34.55
C PHE A 749 3.33 -26.59 -34.72
N GLN A 750 3.69 -25.59 -35.49
CA GLN A 750 5.09 -25.18 -35.70
C GLN A 750 5.30 -23.76 -35.22
N CYS A 751 6.39 -23.53 -34.48
CA CYS A 751 6.85 -22.19 -34.13
C CYS A 751 8.37 -22.11 -34.31
N ARG A 752 8.86 -20.91 -34.54
CA ARG A 752 10.28 -20.62 -34.65
C ARG A 752 10.77 -20.00 -33.33
N VAL A 753 11.79 -20.62 -32.75
CA VAL A 753 12.55 -20.08 -31.62
C VAL A 753 13.76 -19.34 -32.18
N ALA A 754 13.89 -18.06 -31.91
CA ALA A 754 15.04 -17.25 -32.26
C ALA A 754 15.72 -16.75 -30.97
N GLY A 755 17.01 -16.89 -30.87
CA GLY A 755 17.79 -16.52 -29.70
C GLY A 755 19.24 -16.10 -30.03
N THR A 756 20.04 -15.88 -29.02
CA THR A 756 21.46 -15.52 -29.18
C THR A 756 22.33 -16.76 -29.39
N SER A 757 23.33 -16.65 -30.27
CA SER A 757 24.25 -17.77 -30.55
C SER A 757 25.07 -18.14 -29.30
N GLY A 758 25.12 -19.44 -29.01
CA GLY A 758 25.89 -19.99 -27.89
C GLY A 758 25.09 -20.16 -26.58
N GLU A 759 23.86 -19.62 -26.51
CA GLU A 759 23.00 -19.75 -25.34
C GLU A 759 22.09 -20.99 -25.47
N THR A 760 21.76 -21.65 -24.35
CA THR A 760 20.88 -22.81 -24.30
C THR A 760 19.46 -22.38 -23.96
N TYR A 761 18.49 -22.80 -24.76
CA TYR A 761 17.08 -22.48 -24.58
C TYR A 761 16.27 -23.73 -24.30
N ILE A 762 15.31 -23.62 -23.37
CA ILE A 762 14.33 -24.66 -23.09
C ILE A 762 12.97 -24.18 -23.60
N LEU A 763 12.41 -24.85 -24.58
CA LEU A 763 11.01 -24.68 -24.98
C LEU A 763 10.13 -25.53 -24.08
N GLN A 764 9.10 -24.94 -23.50
CA GLN A 764 8.18 -25.62 -22.62
C GLN A 764 6.74 -25.51 -23.14
N GLY A 765 5.94 -26.53 -22.86
CA GLY A 765 4.51 -26.57 -23.16
C GLY A 765 3.67 -26.73 -21.90
N SER A 766 2.46 -26.15 -21.92
CA SER A 766 1.48 -26.25 -20.84
C SER A 766 0.07 -26.37 -21.40
N THR A 767 -0.83 -27.06 -20.68
CA THR A 767 -2.26 -27.13 -20.99
C THR A 767 -3.11 -26.25 -20.06
N ASN A 768 -2.52 -25.72 -18.98
CA ASN A 768 -3.22 -25.00 -17.91
C ASN A 768 -2.53 -23.70 -17.44
N LEU A 769 -1.42 -23.30 -18.07
CA LEU A 769 -0.58 -22.14 -17.72
C LEU A 769 0.10 -22.20 -16.34
N SER A 770 -0.15 -23.25 -15.54
CA SER A 770 0.43 -23.43 -14.22
C SER A 770 1.54 -24.49 -14.17
N THR A 771 1.37 -25.56 -14.92
CA THR A 771 2.35 -26.65 -15.01
C THR A 771 3.01 -26.63 -16.39
N TRP A 772 4.34 -26.48 -16.42
CA TRP A 772 5.12 -26.37 -17.63
C TRP A 772 6.06 -27.57 -17.77
N THR A 773 6.00 -28.25 -18.90
CA THR A 773 6.88 -29.38 -19.21
C THR A 773 7.87 -29.01 -20.30
N PRO A 774 9.15 -29.31 -20.14
CA PRO A 774 10.14 -29.17 -21.21
C PRO A 774 9.77 -29.99 -22.42
N LEU A 775 9.78 -29.36 -23.57
CA LEU A 775 9.53 -30.01 -24.87
C LEU A 775 10.82 -30.20 -25.68
N LEU A 776 11.74 -29.24 -25.50
CA LEU A 776 13.02 -29.22 -26.22
C LEU A 776 14.02 -28.35 -25.46
N THR A 777 15.28 -28.77 -25.44
CA THR A 777 16.45 -27.96 -25.07
C THR A 777 17.37 -27.82 -26.27
N ASN A 778 17.75 -26.58 -26.62
CA ASN A 778 18.57 -26.34 -27.83
C ASN A 778 19.49 -25.12 -27.64
N THR A 779 20.65 -25.15 -28.27
CA THR A 779 21.68 -24.09 -28.24
C THR A 779 21.81 -23.32 -29.57
N VAL A 780 20.93 -23.56 -30.55
CA VAL A 780 20.99 -22.92 -31.88
C VAL A 780 20.31 -21.55 -31.88
N THR A 781 20.89 -20.60 -32.59
CA THR A 781 20.40 -19.23 -32.78
C THR A 781 19.02 -19.11 -33.39
N LEU A 782 18.65 -20.06 -34.23
CA LEU A 782 17.37 -20.11 -34.96
C LEU A 782 16.93 -21.56 -35.12
N TYR A 783 15.75 -21.92 -34.62
CA TYR A 783 15.23 -23.26 -34.65
C TYR A 783 13.72 -23.31 -34.92
N ASP A 784 13.28 -24.14 -35.88
CA ASP A 784 11.87 -24.40 -36.11
C ASP A 784 11.43 -25.66 -35.33
N PHE A 785 10.67 -25.42 -34.25
CA PHE A 785 10.10 -26.50 -33.44
C PHE A 785 8.73 -26.90 -33.98
N THR A 786 8.47 -28.19 -34.06
CA THR A 786 7.16 -28.75 -34.46
C THR A 786 6.63 -29.63 -33.34
N ASP A 787 5.49 -29.25 -32.76
CA ASP A 787 4.77 -30.06 -31.79
C ASP A 787 3.82 -31.01 -32.55
N THR A 788 4.20 -32.26 -32.61
CA THR A 788 3.42 -33.32 -33.26
C THR A 788 2.18 -33.72 -32.45
N ASN A 789 2.14 -33.39 -31.17
CA ASN A 789 1.05 -33.72 -30.25
C ASN A 789 0.07 -32.56 -30.03
N ALA A 790 0.27 -31.42 -30.68
CA ALA A 790 -0.54 -30.22 -30.42
C ALA A 790 -2.03 -30.43 -30.69
N ALA A 791 -2.38 -31.23 -31.70
CA ALA A 791 -3.76 -31.50 -32.05
C ALA A 791 -4.50 -32.46 -31.11
N THR A 792 -3.78 -33.21 -30.29
CA THR A 792 -4.38 -34.17 -29.32
C THR A 792 -4.81 -33.54 -28.03
N LEU A 793 -4.50 -32.25 -27.84
CA LEU A 793 -4.76 -31.51 -26.60
C LEU A 793 -5.78 -30.39 -26.85
N PRO A 794 -6.77 -30.21 -25.98
CA PRO A 794 -7.81 -29.17 -26.13
C PRO A 794 -7.28 -27.74 -26.11
N LYS A 795 -6.16 -27.53 -25.44
CA LYS A 795 -5.40 -26.24 -25.37
C LYS A 795 -3.93 -26.57 -25.18
N ARG A 796 -3.05 -25.77 -25.80
CA ARG A 796 -1.61 -25.83 -25.54
C ARG A 796 -0.97 -24.46 -25.64
N PHE A 797 -0.19 -24.14 -24.62
CA PHE A 797 0.56 -22.89 -24.49
C PHE A 797 2.06 -23.21 -24.58
N TYR A 798 2.83 -22.32 -25.16
CA TYR A 798 4.27 -22.48 -25.32
C TYR A 798 4.99 -21.28 -24.74
N ARG A 799 6.14 -21.54 -24.11
CA ARG A 799 7.10 -20.51 -23.71
C ARG A 799 8.52 -21.01 -23.97
N ALA A 800 9.43 -20.10 -24.24
CA ALA A 800 10.85 -20.40 -24.31
C ALA A 800 11.56 -19.74 -23.13
N LEU A 801 12.51 -20.45 -22.54
CA LEU A 801 13.31 -19.99 -21.41
C LEU A 801 14.79 -20.15 -21.77
N LEU A 802 15.62 -19.18 -21.32
CA LEU A 802 17.06 -19.36 -21.32
C LEU A 802 17.44 -20.32 -20.20
N GLN A 803 18.27 -21.31 -20.47
CA GLN A 803 18.84 -22.15 -19.42
C GLN A 803 20.06 -21.43 -18.85
N PRO A 804 20.11 -21.22 -17.50
CA PRO A 804 21.24 -20.58 -16.86
C PRO A 804 22.58 -21.29 -17.07
#